data_d5bae0cfe3db3944827e216c1623fbd1
#
_entry.id   d5bae0cfe3db3944827e216c1623fbd1
#
_cell.length_a   1.000
_cell.length_b   1.000
_cell.length_c   1.000
_cell.angle_alpha   90.00
_cell.angle_beta   90.00
_cell.angle_gamma   90.00
#
_symmetry.space_group_name_H-M   'P 1'
#
loop_
_entity.id
_entity.type
_entity.pdbx_description
1 polymer ?
#
loop_
_entity_poly.entity_id
_entity_poly.type
_entity_poly.pdbx_seq_one_letter_code
_entity_poly.pdbx_strand_id
1 'polypeptide(L)'
;MKHYLENIDEVCRDVKTGIDGITSQEAESRLESNGKNKLAEGKKEPIILRLLKQFIEPMTLILIVAAIISGILTVVNNSSGGKKEFPSDVIIIMAVVIINAVLGVVQESKAEKAIDALQKIAAATSKVIRDGKLVVVKSEDLVVGDVIVLEAGDAVPADARIIECASMKAEEAALTGESVPVLKTSDAISAQSGEVPLGDRKNMVFMGSTVVYGRGKAVVVATGMDTEMGKIATALTQAKESKTPLQQKLSQLSKVLTYLVIGICAVIFAVSMIRAAATGTLKANTAATILDTFMVAVSLAVAAIPEGLATVVTIVLSIGVTNMSKRNAIIRKLTAVETLGCTQIICTDKTGTLTQNKMTVVDHYGSDENLLANAMSLCSDAEFDKDKGDAVGEPTECALVNYAATLGLDKNKQKEIYPRIGEIPFDSMRKMMTTVHKDENGNILQFTKGAPDEIVKRCSFYLKDGKAVKMDEGKRNEILAANKEMADRALRVLAVAQKRLDSEKSEYTTENDEKDMCFVGLVGMIDPVRPEVKPAIDECKKAGIRPVMITGDHKDTAVAIAMQLGIISDPSQAITGADLDKISDEDFANDVEKYSVYARVQPEHKTRIVNAWRAKGYITAMTGDGVNDAPSIKNADIGVGMGITGTDVTKNVADMILTDDNFATIVSAVGEGRRIYDNIRKSIQFLLASNLSEVLSIFIATLAGFTIFKPAHLLWINLITDCFPALSLGMESAESDVMSRPPRNSKDGVFANGMGFAIGYQGILITLITIASYFIGAEALAKMHHAEAIANGAYSAEMLGSSMAFLTLSMAEIFHAFNMRSLHGSVFKIKKRNWWLWGAGILSLLLTTLVVEVRPLADAFDLAKLDGTEYAIAIALAFSIIPMVELVKAIARAVRKKKGIVLSA
;
A
#
# COMPACT_ATOMS: atom_id res chain seq x y z
N MET A 1 -29.66 -27.68 5.25
CA MET A 1 -29.99 -28.37 6.50
C MET A 1 -30.21 -27.34 7.60
N LYS A 2 -31.01 -27.66 8.64
CA LYS A 2 -31.40 -26.69 9.69
C LYS A 2 -30.61 -26.94 10.97
N HIS A 3 -29.26 -26.97 10.87
CA HIS A 3 -28.37 -27.30 11.98
C HIS A 3 -28.55 -26.45 13.26
N TYR A 4 -29.23 -25.30 13.18
CA TYR A 4 -29.56 -24.48 14.36
C TYR A 4 -30.71 -25.11 15.20
N LEU A 5 -31.48 -26.06 14.65
CA LEU A 5 -32.54 -26.79 15.35
C LEU A 5 -32.05 -28.11 15.96
N GLU A 6 -30.88 -28.59 15.55
CA GLU A 6 -30.31 -29.88 15.89
C GLU A 6 -29.43 -29.81 17.13
N ASN A 7 -29.36 -30.90 17.87
CA ASN A 7 -28.40 -31.05 18.95
C ASN A 7 -26.99 -31.19 18.38
N ILE A 8 -25.96 -30.82 19.16
CA ILE A 8 -24.54 -30.83 18.75
C ILE A 8 -24.12 -32.20 18.20
N ASP A 9 -24.55 -33.30 18.87
CA ASP A 9 -24.20 -34.66 18.45
C ASP A 9 -24.84 -35.05 17.11
N GLU A 10 -26.01 -34.51 16.79
CA GLU A 10 -26.68 -34.71 15.49
C GLU A 10 -25.92 -33.96 14.40
N VAL A 11 -25.60 -32.72 14.63
CA VAL A 11 -24.79 -31.89 13.69
C VAL A 11 -23.45 -32.56 13.43
N CYS A 12 -22.74 -33.01 14.48
CA CYS A 12 -21.45 -33.69 14.32
C CYS A 12 -21.55 -34.97 13.49
N ARG A 13 -22.66 -35.71 13.65
CA ARG A 13 -22.91 -36.89 12.83
C ARG A 13 -23.18 -36.54 11.36
N ASP A 14 -23.99 -35.51 11.12
CA ASP A 14 -24.35 -35.06 9.78
C ASP A 14 -23.13 -34.59 8.98
N VAL A 15 -22.25 -33.82 9.61
CA VAL A 15 -21.02 -33.34 8.96
C VAL A 15 -19.83 -34.30 9.09
N LYS A 16 -20.06 -35.49 9.70
CA LYS A 16 -19.09 -36.57 9.89
C LYS A 16 -17.81 -36.08 10.59
N THR A 17 -17.96 -35.48 11.76
CA THR A 17 -16.85 -34.96 12.59
C THR A 17 -17.06 -35.34 14.05
N GLY A 18 -16.04 -35.17 14.88
CA GLY A 18 -16.10 -35.22 16.33
C GLY A 18 -15.75 -33.89 16.96
N ILE A 19 -15.86 -33.81 18.30
CA ILE A 19 -15.48 -32.59 19.06
C ILE A 19 -13.96 -32.32 18.93
N ASP A 20 -13.16 -33.36 18.68
CA ASP A 20 -11.71 -33.31 18.48
C ASP A 20 -11.34 -32.97 17.01
N GLY A 21 -12.32 -32.66 16.17
CA GLY A 21 -12.16 -32.32 14.76
C GLY A 21 -11.94 -33.52 13.85
N ILE A 22 -11.73 -33.24 12.57
CA ILE A 22 -11.40 -34.26 11.54
C ILE A 22 -9.87 -34.47 11.47
N THR A 23 -9.47 -35.57 10.83
CA THR A 23 -8.04 -35.77 10.54
C THR A 23 -7.54 -34.87 9.41
N SER A 24 -6.25 -34.55 9.43
CA SER A 24 -5.63 -33.74 8.36
C SER A 24 -5.80 -34.36 6.97
N GLN A 25 -5.73 -35.70 6.87
CA GLN A 25 -5.94 -36.44 5.63
C GLN A 25 -7.40 -36.34 5.12
N GLU A 26 -8.36 -36.43 6.03
CA GLU A 26 -9.79 -36.26 5.69
C GLU A 26 -10.09 -34.83 5.25
N ALA A 27 -9.45 -33.82 5.90
CA ALA A 27 -9.58 -32.42 5.50
C ALA A 27 -9.05 -32.17 4.07
N GLU A 28 -7.92 -32.76 3.71
CA GLU A 28 -7.35 -32.67 2.36
C GLU A 28 -8.27 -33.33 1.31
N SER A 29 -8.82 -34.52 1.60
CA SER A 29 -9.78 -35.19 0.73
C SER A 29 -11.06 -34.37 0.51
N ARG A 30 -11.60 -33.77 1.57
CA ARG A 30 -12.77 -32.88 1.49
C ARG A 30 -12.49 -31.60 0.71
N LEU A 31 -11.26 -31.04 0.88
CA LEU A 31 -10.82 -29.86 0.13
C LEU A 31 -10.73 -30.13 -1.37
N GLU A 32 -10.22 -31.32 -1.76
CA GLU A 32 -10.17 -31.73 -3.17
C GLU A 32 -11.56 -31.96 -3.77
N SER A 33 -12.50 -32.51 -2.99
CA SER A 33 -13.85 -32.82 -3.48
C SER A 33 -14.80 -31.63 -3.51
N ASN A 34 -14.74 -30.74 -2.49
CA ASN A 34 -15.69 -29.63 -2.31
C ASN A 34 -15.11 -28.27 -2.74
N GLY A 35 -13.80 -28.21 -2.99
CA GLY A 35 -13.12 -26.97 -3.33
C GLY A 35 -12.80 -26.08 -2.11
N LYS A 36 -12.22 -24.91 -2.40
CA LYS A 36 -11.77 -23.96 -1.38
C LYS A 36 -12.93 -23.15 -0.80
N ASN A 37 -12.81 -22.79 0.50
CA ASN A 37 -13.71 -21.87 1.19
C ASN A 37 -13.51 -20.43 0.69
N LYS A 38 -14.02 -20.13 -0.49
CA LYS A 38 -13.98 -18.82 -1.15
C LYS A 38 -15.32 -18.46 -1.73
N LEU A 39 -15.68 -17.19 -1.62
CA LEU A 39 -16.76 -16.62 -2.39
C LEU A 39 -16.35 -16.60 -3.87
N ALA A 40 -17.30 -16.80 -4.79
CA ALA A 40 -17.02 -16.76 -6.22
C ALA A 40 -16.46 -15.38 -6.59
N GLU A 41 -15.21 -15.36 -6.97
CA GLU A 41 -14.63 -14.20 -7.67
C GLU A 41 -15.33 -14.06 -9.03
N GLY A 42 -15.59 -12.82 -9.47
CA GLY A 42 -16.14 -12.58 -10.81
C GLY A 42 -15.33 -13.35 -11.84
N LYS A 43 -16.01 -14.04 -12.76
CA LYS A 43 -15.34 -14.84 -13.79
C LYS A 43 -14.34 -13.95 -14.53
N LYS A 44 -13.04 -14.28 -14.44
CA LYS A 44 -12.00 -13.60 -15.22
C LYS A 44 -12.34 -13.71 -16.70
N GLU A 45 -12.32 -12.58 -17.38
CA GLU A 45 -12.60 -12.57 -18.81
C GLU A 45 -11.56 -13.40 -19.56
N PRO A 46 -11.97 -14.28 -20.48
CA PRO A 46 -11.06 -15.03 -21.32
C PRO A 46 -10.11 -14.11 -22.09
N ILE A 47 -8.86 -14.50 -22.26
CA ILE A 47 -7.84 -13.70 -22.99
C ILE A 47 -8.34 -13.31 -24.39
N ILE A 48 -9.06 -14.21 -25.07
CA ILE A 48 -9.63 -13.95 -26.39
C ILE A 48 -10.66 -12.81 -26.34
N LEU A 49 -11.52 -12.77 -25.32
CA LEU A 49 -12.51 -11.70 -25.18
C LEU A 49 -11.84 -10.34 -24.88
N ARG A 50 -10.77 -10.34 -24.08
CA ARG A 50 -9.96 -9.13 -23.84
C ARG A 50 -9.30 -8.65 -25.12
N LEU A 51 -8.73 -9.58 -25.90
CA LEU A 51 -8.16 -9.26 -27.23
C LEU A 51 -9.21 -8.65 -28.14
N LEU A 52 -10.41 -9.22 -28.21
CA LEU A 52 -11.51 -8.68 -29.02
C LEU A 52 -11.95 -7.28 -28.52
N LYS A 53 -11.94 -7.03 -27.23
CA LYS A 53 -12.26 -5.69 -26.68
C LYS A 53 -11.25 -4.64 -27.10
N GLN A 54 -9.98 -4.97 -27.26
CA GLN A 54 -8.95 -4.06 -27.76
C GLN A 54 -9.25 -3.61 -29.19
N PHE A 55 -9.85 -4.46 -30.03
CA PHE A 55 -10.25 -4.08 -31.38
C PHE A 55 -11.49 -3.16 -31.43
N ILE A 56 -12.27 -3.10 -30.35
CA ILE A 56 -13.49 -2.27 -30.22
C ILE A 56 -13.16 -0.90 -29.61
N GLU A 57 -11.93 -0.69 -29.13
CA GLU A 57 -11.50 0.62 -28.66
C GLU A 57 -11.63 1.67 -29.77
N PRO A 58 -12.10 2.91 -29.44
CA PRO A 58 -12.42 3.92 -30.46
C PRO A 58 -11.27 4.19 -31.45
N MET A 59 -10.03 4.15 -30.98
CA MET A 59 -8.86 4.38 -31.81
C MET A 59 -8.56 3.24 -32.77
N THR A 60 -8.56 2.03 -32.25
CA THR A 60 -8.37 0.82 -33.06
C THR A 60 -9.45 0.71 -34.13
N LEU A 61 -10.68 1.12 -33.79
CA LEU A 61 -11.79 1.14 -34.73
C LEU A 61 -11.58 2.17 -35.85
N ILE A 62 -11.07 3.36 -35.54
CA ILE A 62 -10.72 4.39 -36.54
C ILE A 62 -9.65 3.85 -37.50
N LEU A 63 -8.61 3.21 -36.96
CA LEU A 63 -7.53 2.60 -37.74
C LEU A 63 -8.05 1.47 -38.65
N ILE A 64 -8.91 0.61 -38.13
CA ILE A 64 -9.54 -0.46 -38.96
C ILE A 64 -10.40 0.14 -40.10
N VAL A 65 -11.17 1.17 -39.79
CA VAL A 65 -11.94 1.89 -40.81
C VAL A 65 -11.02 2.52 -41.88
N ALA A 66 -9.92 3.15 -41.42
CA ALA A 66 -8.92 3.72 -42.34
C ALA A 66 -8.27 2.62 -43.21
N ALA A 67 -7.91 1.49 -42.66
CA ALA A 67 -7.36 0.34 -43.37
C ALA A 67 -8.37 -0.20 -44.41
N ILE A 68 -9.65 -0.30 -44.05
CA ILE A 68 -10.70 -0.73 -44.98
C ILE A 68 -10.86 0.26 -46.18
N ILE A 69 -10.92 1.58 -45.89
CA ILE A 69 -11.04 2.61 -46.90
C ILE A 69 -9.82 2.59 -47.82
N SER A 70 -8.60 2.54 -47.28
CA SER A 70 -7.36 2.44 -48.03
C SER A 70 -7.36 1.19 -48.96
N GLY A 71 -7.79 0.05 -48.42
CA GLY A 71 -7.88 -1.21 -49.15
C GLY A 71 -8.87 -1.14 -50.34
N ILE A 72 -10.07 -0.58 -50.08
CA ILE A 72 -11.09 -0.41 -51.15
C ILE A 72 -10.53 0.46 -52.30
N LEU A 73 -9.82 1.54 -51.94
CA LEU A 73 -9.30 2.47 -52.96
C LEU A 73 -8.12 1.90 -53.73
N THR A 74 -7.24 1.15 -53.06
CA THR A 74 -6.16 0.41 -53.77
C THR A 74 -6.77 -0.57 -54.78
N VAL A 75 -7.86 -1.26 -54.45
CA VAL A 75 -8.58 -2.18 -55.35
C VAL A 75 -9.22 -1.40 -56.51
N VAL A 76 -9.85 -0.26 -56.24
CA VAL A 76 -10.48 0.57 -57.25
C VAL A 76 -9.41 1.15 -58.21
N ASN A 77 -8.30 1.68 -57.69
CA ASN A 77 -7.19 2.18 -58.51
C ASN A 77 -6.57 1.08 -59.38
N ASN A 78 -6.34 -0.10 -58.84
CA ASN A 78 -5.82 -1.26 -59.56
C ASN A 78 -6.79 -1.76 -60.66
N SER A 79 -8.10 -1.57 -60.47
CA SER A 79 -9.15 -1.98 -61.42
C SER A 79 -9.36 -0.94 -62.53
N SER A 80 -9.02 0.33 -62.28
CA SER A 80 -9.22 1.44 -63.25
C SER A 80 -8.04 1.66 -64.20
N GLY A 81 -7.11 0.72 -64.34
CA GLY A 81 -6.00 0.76 -65.29
C GLY A 81 -4.77 1.52 -64.82
N GLY A 82 -4.66 1.87 -63.51
CA GLY A 82 -3.47 2.44 -62.88
C GLY A 82 -2.32 1.42 -62.72
N LYS A 83 -1.12 1.90 -62.37
CA LYS A 83 -0.04 1.01 -61.90
C LYS A 83 -0.56 0.12 -60.80
N LYS A 84 -0.32 -1.21 -60.87
CA LYS A 84 -0.68 -2.14 -59.79
C LYS A 84 0.08 -1.78 -58.51
N GLU A 85 -0.61 -1.16 -57.57
CA GLU A 85 -0.06 -0.82 -56.27
C GLU A 85 -0.36 -1.95 -55.27
N PHE A 86 0.66 -2.32 -54.49
CA PHE A 86 0.51 -3.29 -53.39
C PHE A 86 -0.08 -2.58 -52.19
N PRO A 87 -1.09 -3.15 -51.47
CA PRO A 87 -1.76 -2.51 -50.35
C PRO A 87 -0.88 -2.53 -49.07
N SER A 88 0.31 -1.94 -49.14
CA SER A 88 1.27 -1.86 -48.06
C SER A 88 0.69 -1.21 -46.80
N ASP A 89 -0.01 -0.10 -46.95
CA ASP A 89 -0.58 0.66 -45.85
C ASP A 89 -1.59 -0.17 -45.04
N VAL A 90 -2.44 -0.94 -45.73
CA VAL A 90 -3.44 -1.81 -45.08
C VAL A 90 -2.75 -2.87 -44.24
N ILE A 91 -1.70 -3.50 -44.76
CA ILE A 91 -0.95 -4.56 -44.08
C ILE A 91 -0.24 -4.00 -42.86
N ILE A 92 0.41 -2.84 -42.97
CA ILE A 92 1.14 -2.20 -41.87
C ILE A 92 0.17 -1.75 -40.79
N ILE A 93 -0.91 -1.05 -41.13
CA ILE A 93 -1.90 -0.61 -40.14
C ILE A 93 -2.48 -1.82 -39.42
N MET A 94 -2.84 -2.90 -40.13
CA MET A 94 -3.35 -4.12 -39.47
C MET A 94 -2.31 -4.85 -38.64
N ALA A 95 -1.07 -4.92 -39.06
CA ALA A 95 0.01 -5.51 -38.27
C ALA A 95 0.24 -4.74 -36.97
N VAL A 96 0.29 -3.42 -37.03
CA VAL A 96 0.46 -2.57 -35.85
C VAL A 96 -0.75 -2.67 -34.92
N VAL A 97 -1.97 -2.66 -35.45
CA VAL A 97 -3.20 -2.87 -34.66
C VAL A 97 -3.17 -4.20 -33.91
N ILE A 98 -2.73 -5.28 -34.57
CA ILE A 98 -2.60 -6.61 -33.93
C ILE A 98 -1.51 -6.59 -32.85
N ILE A 99 -0.34 -6.01 -33.15
CA ILE A 99 0.76 -5.91 -32.18
C ILE A 99 0.32 -5.11 -30.97
N ASN A 100 -0.35 -3.99 -31.19
CA ASN A 100 -0.84 -3.12 -30.10
C ASN A 100 -1.87 -3.86 -29.23
N ALA A 101 -2.84 -4.54 -29.83
CA ALA A 101 -3.83 -5.33 -29.13
C ALA A 101 -3.18 -6.46 -28.29
N VAL A 102 -2.19 -7.16 -28.85
CA VAL A 102 -1.46 -8.22 -28.12
C VAL A 102 -0.65 -7.63 -26.96
N LEU A 103 0.07 -6.53 -27.19
CA LEU A 103 0.83 -5.84 -26.16
C LEU A 103 -0.09 -5.34 -25.04
N GLY A 104 -1.23 -4.74 -25.34
CA GLY A 104 -2.22 -4.28 -24.37
C GLY A 104 -2.70 -5.43 -23.48
N VAL A 105 -3.09 -6.55 -24.06
CA VAL A 105 -3.52 -7.75 -23.30
C VAL A 105 -2.39 -8.32 -22.44
N VAL A 106 -1.16 -8.39 -22.94
CA VAL A 106 -0.01 -8.88 -22.17
C VAL A 106 0.30 -7.97 -20.99
N GLN A 107 0.26 -6.66 -21.18
CA GLN A 107 0.50 -5.67 -20.13
C GLN A 107 -0.60 -5.73 -19.07
N GLU A 108 -1.88 -5.77 -19.47
CA GLU A 108 -3.03 -5.89 -18.56
C GLU A 108 -2.96 -7.19 -17.75
N SER A 109 -2.65 -8.32 -18.40
CA SER A 109 -2.51 -9.61 -17.72
C SER A 109 -1.35 -9.65 -16.72
N LYS A 110 -0.23 -8.96 -17.00
CA LYS A 110 0.89 -8.84 -16.06
C LYS A 110 0.52 -7.99 -14.85
N ALA A 111 -0.19 -6.89 -15.04
CA ALA A 111 -0.68 -6.02 -13.96
C ALA A 111 -1.65 -6.78 -13.05
N GLU A 112 -2.62 -7.50 -13.62
CA GLU A 112 -3.58 -8.33 -12.88
C GLU A 112 -2.89 -9.41 -12.05
N LYS A 113 -1.96 -10.18 -12.66
CA LYS A 113 -1.21 -11.21 -11.95
C LYS A 113 -0.39 -10.67 -10.76
N ALA A 114 0.16 -9.46 -10.89
CA ALA A 114 0.89 -8.84 -9.80
C ALA A 114 -0.04 -8.45 -8.63
N ILE A 115 -1.26 -7.98 -8.92
CA ILE A 115 -2.29 -7.68 -7.92
C ILE A 115 -2.77 -8.97 -7.24
N ASP A 116 -3.06 -10.03 -8.01
CA ASP A 116 -3.48 -11.33 -7.47
C ASP A 116 -2.42 -11.93 -6.52
N ALA A 117 -1.14 -11.80 -6.87
CA ALA A 117 -0.04 -12.30 -6.03
C ALA A 117 0.02 -11.59 -4.68
N LEU A 118 -0.29 -10.28 -4.64
CA LEU A 118 -0.34 -9.50 -3.41
C LEU A 118 -1.52 -9.86 -2.51
N GLN A 119 -2.70 -10.11 -3.10
CA GLN A 119 -3.87 -10.56 -2.35
C GLN A 119 -3.63 -11.90 -1.66
N LYS A 120 -2.87 -12.81 -2.29
CA LYS A 120 -2.51 -14.11 -1.70
C LYS A 120 -1.58 -14.00 -0.47
N ILE A 121 -0.76 -12.95 -0.38
CA ILE A 121 0.13 -12.72 0.77
C ILE A 121 -0.67 -12.26 1.99
N ALA A 122 -1.80 -11.57 1.79
CA ALA A 122 -2.70 -11.08 2.84
C ALA A 122 -3.82 -12.09 3.20
N ALA A 123 -3.69 -13.36 2.82
CA ALA A 123 -4.71 -14.37 3.07
C ALA A 123 -4.96 -14.55 4.57
N ALA A 124 -6.24 -14.53 4.98
CA ALA A 124 -6.67 -14.77 6.35
C ALA A 124 -6.32 -16.21 6.79
N THR A 125 -6.02 -16.38 8.07
CA THR A 125 -5.78 -17.68 8.69
C THR A 125 -6.83 -17.96 9.76
N SER A 126 -7.09 -19.25 10.04
CA SER A 126 -8.06 -19.68 11.03
C SER A 126 -7.44 -20.73 11.96
N LYS A 127 -7.82 -20.69 13.23
CA LYS A 127 -7.43 -21.67 14.23
C LYS A 127 -8.42 -22.85 14.17
N VAL A 128 -7.93 -24.04 13.91
CA VAL A 128 -8.77 -25.27 13.80
C VAL A 128 -8.23 -26.37 14.68
N ILE A 129 -9.12 -27.27 15.12
CA ILE A 129 -8.73 -28.52 15.78
C ILE A 129 -8.76 -29.62 14.71
N ARG A 130 -7.58 -30.18 14.42
CA ARG A 130 -7.41 -31.34 13.55
C ARG A 130 -6.51 -32.34 14.25
N ASP A 131 -6.79 -33.62 14.12
CA ASP A 131 -6.06 -34.71 14.80
C ASP A 131 -5.99 -34.49 16.34
N GLY A 132 -7.02 -33.86 16.95
CA GLY A 132 -7.05 -33.51 18.37
C GLY A 132 -6.10 -32.38 18.78
N LYS A 133 -5.46 -31.67 17.83
CA LYS A 133 -4.51 -30.59 18.09
C LYS A 133 -4.95 -29.27 17.45
N LEU A 134 -4.66 -28.16 18.14
CA LEU A 134 -4.88 -26.82 17.59
C LEU A 134 -3.83 -26.53 16.52
N VAL A 135 -4.30 -26.27 15.28
CA VAL A 135 -3.46 -25.96 14.12
C VAL A 135 -3.97 -24.67 13.47
N VAL A 136 -3.07 -23.85 12.95
CA VAL A 136 -3.42 -22.66 12.17
C VAL A 136 -3.37 -23.02 10.68
N VAL A 137 -4.49 -22.85 9.99
CA VAL A 137 -4.63 -23.10 8.54
C VAL A 137 -5.05 -21.83 7.83
N LYS A 138 -4.87 -21.78 6.50
CA LYS A 138 -5.47 -20.68 5.73
C LYS A 138 -6.98 -20.81 5.76
N SER A 139 -7.70 -19.71 5.96
CA SER A 139 -9.17 -19.71 5.99
C SER A 139 -9.80 -20.25 4.68
N GLU A 140 -9.09 -20.12 3.56
CA GLU A 140 -9.50 -20.69 2.28
C GLU A 140 -9.42 -22.24 2.22
N ASP A 141 -8.67 -22.89 3.12
CA ASP A 141 -8.47 -24.34 3.17
C ASP A 141 -9.34 -25.00 4.25
N LEU A 142 -10.34 -24.26 4.79
CA LEU A 142 -11.36 -24.79 5.68
C LEU A 142 -12.36 -25.65 4.91
N VAL A 143 -12.79 -26.73 5.55
CA VAL A 143 -13.78 -27.67 4.99
C VAL A 143 -14.92 -27.89 5.97
N VAL A 144 -16.08 -28.33 5.47
CA VAL A 144 -17.20 -28.75 6.31
C VAL A 144 -16.77 -29.89 7.21
N GLY A 145 -17.02 -29.75 8.53
CA GLY A 145 -16.61 -30.68 9.58
C GLY A 145 -15.34 -30.25 10.34
N ASP A 146 -14.62 -29.18 9.91
CA ASP A 146 -13.58 -28.59 10.73
C ASP A 146 -14.17 -28.01 12.02
N VAL A 147 -13.45 -28.14 13.14
CA VAL A 147 -13.78 -27.47 14.39
C VAL A 147 -12.92 -26.22 14.51
N ILE A 148 -13.54 -25.04 14.35
CA ILE A 148 -12.88 -23.74 14.46
C ILE A 148 -12.88 -23.25 15.91
N VAL A 149 -11.79 -22.60 16.32
CA VAL A 149 -11.65 -21.92 17.62
C VAL A 149 -11.72 -20.42 17.36
N LEU A 150 -12.66 -19.74 18.03
CA LEU A 150 -12.94 -18.33 17.85
C LEU A 150 -12.75 -17.58 19.16
N GLU A 151 -12.06 -16.43 19.09
CA GLU A 151 -11.81 -15.51 20.20
C GLU A 151 -12.20 -14.08 19.81
N ALA A 152 -12.35 -13.21 20.80
CA ALA A 152 -12.63 -11.80 20.53
C ALA A 152 -11.58 -11.19 19.59
N GLY A 153 -12.03 -10.62 18.48
CA GLY A 153 -11.18 -10.08 17.40
C GLY A 153 -11.05 -10.97 16.17
N ASP A 154 -11.47 -12.22 16.24
CA ASP A 154 -11.45 -13.13 15.10
C ASP A 154 -12.63 -12.86 14.14
N ALA A 155 -12.37 -12.85 12.85
CA ALA A 155 -13.41 -12.92 11.84
C ALA A 155 -13.89 -14.37 11.69
N VAL A 156 -15.20 -14.56 11.55
CA VAL A 156 -15.78 -15.88 11.33
C VAL A 156 -15.54 -16.29 9.87
N PRO A 157 -14.77 -17.37 9.63
CA PRO A 157 -14.29 -17.70 8.29
C PRO A 157 -15.29 -18.50 7.44
N ALA A 158 -16.30 -19.13 8.06
CA ALA A 158 -17.30 -19.99 7.44
C ALA A 158 -18.55 -20.05 8.31
N ASP A 159 -19.68 -20.52 7.79
CA ASP A 159 -20.85 -20.73 8.62
C ASP A 159 -20.64 -21.96 9.51
N ALA A 160 -20.79 -21.77 10.82
CA ALA A 160 -20.51 -22.83 11.79
C ALA A 160 -21.55 -22.87 12.92
N ARG A 161 -21.78 -24.10 13.45
CA ARG A 161 -22.62 -24.38 14.61
C ARG A 161 -21.77 -24.36 15.85
N ILE A 162 -22.14 -23.53 16.83
CA ILE A 162 -21.40 -23.38 18.10
C ILE A 162 -21.53 -24.67 18.92
N ILE A 163 -20.41 -25.24 19.32
CA ILE A 163 -20.28 -26.41 20.20
C ILE A 163 -20.18 -25.95 21.66
N GLU A 164 -19.33 -24.96 21.90
CA GLU A 164 -18.99 -24.45 23.23
C GLU A 164 -18.77 -22.94 23.14
N CYS A 165 -19.28 -22.18 24.08
CA CYS A 165 -19.00 -20.73 24.12
C CYS A 165 -18.98 -20.21 25.57
N ALA A 166 -18.11 -19.22 25.81
CA ALA A 166 -18.00 -18.51 27.09
C ALA A 166 -18.21 -17.01 26.82
N SER A 167 -19.43 -16.52 27.16
CA SER A 167 -19.86 -15.12 27.00
C SER A 167 -19.62 -14.54 25.60
N MET A 168 -19.66 -15.38 24.57
CA MET A 168 -19.33 -15.01 23.20
C MET A 168 -20.40 -14.08 22.62
N LYS A 169 -19.96 -12.94 22.03
CA LYS A 169 -20.81 -12.02 21.28
C LYS A 169 -20.24 -11.85 19.88
N ALA A 170 -21.12 -11.92 18.87
CA ALA A 170 -20.75 -11.72 17.48
C ALA A 170 -21.50 -10.52 16.88
N GLU A 171 -20.80 -9.70 16.11
CA GLU A 171 -21.36 -8.63 15.30
C GLU A 171 -21.69 -9.19 13.92
N GLU A 172 -22.97 -9.15 13.54
CA GLU A 172 -23.52 -9.76 12.33
C GLU A 172 -24.11 -8.70 11.37
N ALA A 173 -23.70 -7.45 11.50
CA ALA A 173 -24.22 -6.31 10.75
C ALA A 173 -24.17 -6.51 9.23
N ALA A 174 -23.18 -7.22 8.72
CA ALA A 174 -23.03 -7.52 7.29
C ALA A 174 -24.15 -8.40 6.72
N LEU A 175 -24.79 -9.18 7.58
CA LEU A 175 -25.84 -10.14 7.21
C LEU A 175 -27.24 -9.71 7.66
N THR A 176 -27.34 -9.12 8.85
CA THR A 176 -28.62 -8.74 9.47
C THR A 176 -28.94 -7.26 9.29
N GLY A 177 -27.96 -6.42 9.01
CA GLY A 177 -28.07 -4.96 8.99
C GLY A 177 -28.08 -4.31 10.38
N GLU A 178 -28.03 -5.09 11.47
CA GLU A 178 -28.03 -4.60 12.84
C GLU A 178 -26.61 -4.58 13.42
N SER A 179 -26.17 -3.41 13.91
CA SER A 179 -24.81 -3.20 14.45
C SER A 179 -24.66 -3.62 15.93
N VAL A 180 -25.74 -4.06 16.59
CA VAL A 180 -25.66 -4.51 17.99
C VAL A 180 -25.15 -5.93 18.06
N PRO A 181 -24.06 -6.22 18.82
CA PRO A 181 -23.52 -7.56 18.93
C PRO A 181 -24.50 -8.55 19.58
N VAL A 182 -24.71 -9.70 18.97
CA VAL A 182 -25.63 -10.76 19.38
C VAL A 182 -24.91 -11.69 20.35
N LEU A 183 -25.50 -11.93 21.53
CA LEU A 183 -25.02 -12.94 22.50
C LEU A 183 -25.28 -14.34 21.92
N LYS A 184 -24.23 -15.16 21.87
CA LYS A 184 -24.28 -16.52 21.33
C LYS A 184 -24.42 -17.58 22.43
N THR A 185 -25.04 -18.71 22.07
CA THR A 185 -25.25 -19.88 22.93
C THR A 185 -24.92 -21.18 22.19
N SER A 186 -24.66 -22.25 22.90
CA SER A 186 -24.50 -23.61 22.34
C SER A 186 -25.80 -24.39 22.27
N ASP A 187 -26.89 -23.95 22.93
CA ASP A 187 -28.14 -24.69 23.03
C ASP A 187 -28.87 -24.79 21.69
N ALA A 188 -29.59 -25.89 21.47
CA ALA A 188 -30.46 -26.03 20.31
C ALA A 188 -31.64 -25.05 20.41
N ILE A 189 -32.02 -24.42 19.30
CA ILE A 189 -33.10 -23.46 19.25
C ILE A 189 -34.42 -24.21 19.01
N SER A 190 -35.42 -24.01 19.88
CA SER A 190 -36.75 -24.55 19.70
C SER A 190 -37.59 -23.62 18.83
N ALA A 191 -37.86 -24.02 17.59
CA ALA A 191 -38.79 -23.28 16.72
C ALA A 191 -40.22 -23.69 16.99
N GLN A 192 -41.05 -22.80 17.48
CA GLN A 192 -42.50 -23.08 17.70
C GLN A 192 -43.28 -23.06 16.38
N SER A 193 -42.87 -22.45 15.31
CA SER A 193 -43.44 -22.53 13.96
C SER A 193 -42.56 -21.82 12.93
N GLY A 194 -42.13 -22.53 11.88
CA GLY A 194 -41.49 -21.92 10.69
C GLY A 194 -39.97 -21.85 10.74
N GLU A 195 -39.38 -21.09 9.79
CA GLU A 195 -37.94 -20.82 9.74
C GLU A 195 -37.57 -19.73 10.73
N VAL A 196 -36.48 -19.96 11.49
CA VAL A 196 -35.92 -18.94 12.39
C VAL A 196 -35.16 -17.91 11.55
N PRO A 197 -35.46 -16.60 11.66
CA PRO A 197 -34.67 -15.55 11.01
C PRO A 197 -33.19 -15.64 11.34
N LEU A 198 -32.33 -15.15 10.42
CA LEU A 198 -30.88 -15.28 10.53
C LEU A 198 -30.35 -14.68 11.83
N GLY A 199 -30.77 -13.45 12.20
CA GLY A 199 -30.35 -12.77 13.43
C GLY A 199 -30.77 -13.45 14.74
N ASP A 200 -31.78 -14.34 14.70
CA ASP A 200 -32.27 -15.08 15.86
C ASP A 200 -31.59 -16.46 16.03
N ARG A 201 -30.74 -16.88 15.06
CA ARG A 201 -29.97 -18.13 15.15
C ARG A 201 -28.76 -17.97 16.05
N LYS A 202 -29.00 -17.79 17.35
CA LYS A 202 -27.98 -17.49 18.37
C LYS A 202 -26.95 -18.60 18.60
N ASN A 203 -27.21 -19.81 18.13
CA ASN A 203 -26.30 -20.93 18.22
C ASN A 203 -25.47 -21.19 16.95
N MET A 204 -25.51 -20.24 16.00
CA MET A 204 -24.73 -20.25 14.78
C MET A 204 -23.82 -19.04 14.76
N VAL A 205 -22.72 -19.15 14.04
CA VAL A 205 -21.88 -18.03 13.58
C VAL A 205 -21.78 -18.09 12.06
N PHE A 206 -21.70 -16.95 11.42
CA PHE A 206 -21.79 -16.82 9.98
C PHE A 206 -20.55 -16.20 9.37
N MET A 207 -20.19 -16.66 8.17
CA MET A 207 -19.08 -16.10 7.41
C MET A 207 -19.23 -14.58 7.25
N GLY A 208 -18.12 -13.83 7.53
CA GLY A 208 -18.11 -12.37 7.41
C GLY A 208 -18.60 -11.61 8.65
N SER A 209 -19.08 -12.31 9.69
CA SER A 209 -19.30 -11.73 11.01
C SER A 209 -18.02 -11.71 11.83
N THR A 210 -18.04 -11.01 12.96
CA THR A 210 -16.87 -10.80 13.81
C THR A 210 -17.20 -11.14 15.27
N VAL A 211 -16.33 -11.87 15.96
CA VAL A 211 -16.41 -12.08 17.40
C VAL A 211 -15.88 -10.84 18.11
N VAL A 212 -16.75 -10.11 18.81
CA VAL A 212 -16.36 -8.86 19.52
C VAL A 212 -16.09 -9.07 21.01
N TYR A 213 -16.58 -10.17 21.59
CA TYR A 213 -16.38 -10.49 23.01
C TYR A 213 -16.45 -12.01 23.27
N GLY A 214 -15.68 -12.50 24.24
CA GLY A 214 -15.67 -13.88 24.68
C GLY A 214 -14.94 -14.82 23.71
N ARG A 215 -15.20 -16.11 23.83
CA ARG A 215 -14.58 -17.18 23.03
C ARG A 215 -15.53 -18.35 22.83
N GLY A 216 -15.27 -19.17 21.80
CA GLY A 216 -16.06 -20.36 21.55
C GLY A 216 -15.40 -21.33 20.58
N LYS A 217 -15.96 -22.54 20.48
CA LYS A 217 -15.64 -23.54 19.47
C LYS A 217 -16.90 -23.79 18.63
N ALA A 218 -16.73 -23.92 17.33
CA ALA A 218 -17.83 -24.17 16.42
C ALA A 218 -17.43 -25.15 15.32
N VAL A 219 -18.36 -26.01 14.88
CA VAL A 219 -18.15 -26.91 13.76
C VAL A 219 -18.63 -26.27 12.46
N VAL A 220 -17.78 -26.25 11.45
CA VAL A 220 -18.09 -25.72 10.13
C VAL A 220 -19.16 -26.56 9.45
N VAL A 221 -20.27 -25.92 9.06
CA VAL A 221 -21.42 -26.58 8.40
C VAL A 221 -21.61 -26.17 6.96
N ALA A 222 -21.07 -25.00 6.56
CA ALA A 222 -21.07 -24.56 5.17
C ALA A 222 -19.83 -23.69 4.88
N THR A 223 -19.31 -23.80 3.65
CA THR A 223 -18.12 -23.09 3.18
C THR A 223 -18.40 -22.38 1.85
N GLY A 224 -17.66 -21.31 1.54
CA GLY A 224 -17.67 -20.60 0.26
C GLY A 224 -19.07 -20.13 -0.16
N MET A 225 -19.49 -20.53 -1.33
CA MET A 225 -20.78 -20.10 -1.91
C MET A 225 -22.01 -20.72 -1.23
N ASP A 226 -21.84 -21.78 -0.43
CA ASP A 226 -22.92 -22.41 0.30
C ASP A 226 -23.24 -21.71 1.64
N THR A 227 -22.39 -20.76 2.08
CA THR A 227 -22.63 -19.91 3.26
C THR A 227 -23.77 -18.92 3.03
N GLU A 228 -24.34 -18.36 4.09
CA GLU A 228 -25.34 -17.29 3.98
C GLU A 228 -24.76 -16.06 3.25
N MET A 229 -23.50 -15.71 3.51
CA MET A 229 -22.78 -14.67 2.77
C MET A 229 -22.59 -15.03 1.29
N GLY A 230 -22.33 -16.29 0.98
CA GLY A 230 -22.20 -16.79 -0.39
C GLY A 230 -23.48 -16.64 -1.20
N LYS A 231 -24.64 -16.90 -0.58
CA LYS A 231 -25.95 -16.71 -1.21
C LYS A 231 -26.21 -15.24 -1.55
N ILE A 232 -25.79 -14.31 -0.66
CA ILE A 232 -25.88 -12.85 -0.90
C ILE A 232 -24.88 -12.42 -1.98
N ALA A 233 -23.67 -12.96 -1.96
CA ALA A 233 -22.61 -12.61 -2.93
C ALA A 233 -23.03 -12.94 -4.38
N THR A 234 -23.84 -13.96 -4.58
CA THR A 234 -24.40 -14.29 -5.91
C THR A 234 -25.23 -13.14 -6.48
N ALA A 235 -25.94 -12.38 -5.63
CA ALA A 235 -26.70 -11.20 -6.03
C ALA A 235 -25.82 -9.95 -6.27
N LEU A 236 -24.62 -9.89 -5.66
CA LEU A 236 -23.70 -8.73 -5.68
C LEU A 236 -22.57 -8.84 -6.71
N THR A 237 -22.40 -9.96 -7.41
CA THR A 237 -21.27 -10.23 -8.34
C THR A 237 -21.20 -9.27 -9.54
N GLN A 238 -22.03 -8.24 -9.62
CA GLN A 238 -22.03 -7.19 -10.66
C GLN A 238 -21.38 -5.86 -10.21
N ALA A 239 -20.85 -5.76 -9.01
CA ALA A 239 -20.20 -4.54 -8.56
C ALA A 239 -18.83 -4.39 -9.25
N LYS A 240 -18.71 -3.42 -10.17
CA LYS A 240 -17.46 -3.06 -10.85
C LYS A 240 -16.45 -2.55 -9.82
N GLU A 241 -15.18 -2.96 -9.95
CA GLU A 241 -14.07 -2.39 -9.19
C GLU A 241 -14.06 -0.86 -9.32
N SER A 242 -13.91 -0.17 -8.20
CA SER A 242 -13.86 1.30 -8.19
C SER A 242 -12.50 1.78 -8.73
N LYS A 243 -12.54 2.61 -9.80
CA LYS A 243 -11.34 3.25 -10.35
C LYS A 243 -10.70 4.19 -9.32
N THR A 244 -9.37 4.26 -9.31
CA THR A 244 -8.65 5.23 -8.47
C THR A 244 -8.98 6.68 -8.88
N PRO A 245 -8.86 7.67 -7.96
CA PRO A 245 -9.07 9.09 -8.32
C PRO A 245 -8.22 9.52 -9.51
N LEU A 246 -6.97 9.07 -9.58
CA LEU A 246 -6.07 9.34 -10.70
C LEU A 246 -6.58 8.72 -12.01
N GLN A 247 -7.02 7.46 -11.98
CA GLN A 247 -7.61 6.80 -13.15
C GLN A 247 -8.89 7.50 -13.63
N GLN A 248 -9.72 8.02 -12.70
CA GLN A 248 -10.89 8.82 -13.05
C GLN A 248 -10.49 10.14 -13.72
N LYS A 249 -9.53 10.88 -13.16
CA LYS A 249 -8.99 12.11 -13.73
C LYS A 249 -8.36 11.88 -15.12
N LEU A 250 -7.62 10.77 -15.28
CA LEU A 250 -7.05 10.40 -16.59
C LEU A 250 -8.12 10.01 -17.61
N SER A 251 -9.18 9.32 -17.21
CA SER A 251 -10.32 9.02 -18.09
C SER A 251 -11.04 10.29 -18.56
N GLN A 252 -11.19 11.28 -17.67
CA GLN A 252 -11.73 12.59 -18.03
C GLN A 252 -10.81 13.34 -19.00
N LEU A 253 -9.50 13.33 -18.74
CA LEU A 253 -8.49 13.92 -19.62
C LEU A 253 -8.54 13.29 -21.02
N SER A 254 -8.57 11.95 -21.10
CA SER A 254 -8.67 11.23 -22.37
C SER A 254 -9.91 11.67 -23.16
N LYS A 255 -11.07 11.84 -22.53
CA LYS A 255 -12.28 12.35 -23.19
C LYS A 255 -12.09 13.77 -23.74
N VAL A 256 -11.51 14.67 -22.93
CA VAL A 256 -11.24 16.05 -23.37
C VAL A 256 -10.28 16.08 -24.55
N LEU A 257 -9.21 15.29 -24.49
CA LEU A 257 -8.27 15.16 -25.61
C LEU A 257 -8.95 14.61 -26.87
N THR A 258 -9.79 13.58 -26.74
CA THR A 258 -10.54 13.02 -27.87
C THR A 258 -11.42 14.08 -28.55
N TYR A 259 -12.17 14.88 -27.80
CA TYR A 259 -12.98 15.96 -28.38
C TYR A 259 -12.15 17.04 -29.04
N LEU A 260 -11.03 17.42 -28.42
CA LEU A 260 -10.09 18.39 -28.99
C LEU A 260 -9.50 17.89 -30.32
N VAL A 261 -9.10 16.62 -30.37
CA VAL A 261 -8.56 15.96 -31.57
C VAL A 261 -9.59 15.93 -32.69
N ILE A 262 -10.82 15.51 -32.40
CA ILE A 262 -11.91 15.52 -33.40
C ILE A 262 -12.10 16.93 -33.96
N GLY A 263 -12.07 17.97 -33.13
CA GLY A 263 -12.16 19.36 -33.56
C GLY A 263 -10.99 19.77 -34.49
N ILE A 264 -9.75 19.41 -34.12
CA ILE A 264 -8.56 19.70 -34.93
C ILE A 264 -8.60 18.92 -36.24
N CYS A 265 -9.00 17.64 -36.23
CA CYS A 265 -9.17 16.84 -37.45
C CYS A 265 -10.21 17.48 -38.42
N ALA A 266 -11.34 17.95 -37.90
CA ALA A 266 -12.36 18.64 -38.69
C ALA A 266 -11.81 19.95 -39.30
N VAL A 267 -11.05 20.73 -38.56
CA VAL A 267 -10.41 21.97 -39.08
C VAL A 267 -9.40 21.65 -40.18
N ILE A 268 -8.52 20.66 -39.97
CA ILE A 268 -7.52 20.24 -40.94
C ILE A 268 -8.22 19.72 -42.22
N PHE A 269 -9.23 18.87 -42.06
CA PHE A 269 -9.99 18.36 -43.19
C PHE A 269 -10.62 19.52 -43.99
N ALA A 270 -11.25 20.48 -43.32
CA ALA A 270 -11.84 21.64 -43.96
C ALA A 270 -10.79 22.52 -44.69
N VAL A 271 -9.66 22.82 -44.02
CA VAL A 271 -8.57 23.61 -44.62
C VAL A 271 -7.98 22.90 -45.83
N SER A 272 -7.70 21.60 -45.76
CA SER A 272 -7.16 20.81 -46.86
C SER A 272 -8.13 20.73 -48.05
N MET A 273 -9.43 20.58 -47.78
CA MET A 273 -10.46 20.57 -48.83
C MET A 273 -10.61 21.94 -49.49
N ILE A 274 -10.60 23.06 -48.74
CA ILE A 274 -10.60 24.43 -49.28
C ILE A 274 -9.40 24.64 -50.16
N ARG A 275 -8.20 24.22 -49.71
CA ARG A 275 -6.97 24.32 -50.47
C ARG A 275 -7.03 23.50 -51.77
N ALA A 276 -7.48 22.23 -51.71
CA ALA A 276 -7.65 21.38 -52.88
C ALA A 276 -8.66 21.98 -53.91
N ALA A 277 -9.71 22.63 -53.42
CA ALA A 277 -10.65 23.37 -54.29
C ALA A 277 -9.99 24.60 -54.91
N ALA A 278 -9.21 25.37 -54.18
CA ALA A 278 -8.54 26.56 -54.65
C ALA A 278 -7.43 26.26 -55.67
N THR A 279 -6.68 25.16 -55.50
CA THR A 279 -5.61 24.71 -56.41
C THR A 279 -6.15 23.93 -57.61
N GLY A 280 -7.45 23.62 -57.65
CA GLY A 280 -8.08 22.87 -58.76
C GLY A 280 -7.84 21.34 -58.71
N THR A 281 -7.05 20.84 -57.76
CA THR A 281 -6.74 19.40 -57.58
C THR A 281 -7.98 18.57 -57.26
N LEU A 282 -8.98 19.16 -56.60
CA LEU A 282 -10.27 18.52 -56.34
C LEU A 282 -11.02 18.17 -57.61
N LYS A 283 -10.93 19.00 -58.65
CA LYS A 283 -11.58 18.74 -59.96
C LYS A 283 -10.82 17.70 -60.78
N ALA A 284 -9.52 17.59 -60.61
CA ALA A 284 -8.68 16.66 -61.38
C ALA A 284 -8.84 15.21 -60.90
N ASN A 285 -8.90 14.97 -59.58
CA ASN A 285 -9.11 13.63 -58.99
C ASN A 285 -9.73 13.73 -57.59
N THR A 286 -11.05 13.86 -57.54
CA THR A 286 -11.84 14.08 -56.32
C THR A 286 -11.66 12.97 -55.31
N ALA A 287 -11.66 11.72 -55.74
CA ALA A 287 -11.59 10.57 -54.81
C ALA A 287 -10.22 10.45 -54.13
N ALA A 288 -9.13 10.58 -54.88
CA ALA A 288 -7.77 10.54 -54.31
C ALA A 288 -7.53 11.71 -53.35
N THR A 289 -7.95 12.93 -53.69
CA THR A 289 -7.78 14.12 -52.85
C THR A 289 -8.57 14.00 -51.54
N ILE A 290 -9.79 13.46 -51.54
CA ILE A 290 -10.57 13.21 -50.33
C ILE A 290 -9.85 12.16 -49.45
N LEU A 291 -9.33 11.09 -50.06
CA LEU A 291 -8.60 10.06 -49.34
C LEU A 291 -7.34 10.59 -48.66
N ASP A 292 -6.48 11.28 -49.43
CA ASP A 292 -5.23 11.84 -48.87
C ASP A 292 -5.53 12.78 -47.70
N THR A 293 -6.56 13.62 -47.84
CA THR A 293 -7.01 14.51 -46.77
C THR A 293 -7.54 13.75 -45.57
N PHE A 294 -8.28 12.66 -45.80
CA PHE A 294 -8.79 11.80 -44.76
C PHE A 294 -7.64 11.05 -44.04
N MET A 295 -6.66 10.55 -44.79
CA MET A 295 -5.47 9.89 -44.21
C MET A 295 -4.64 10.84 -43.33
N VAL A 296 -4.51 12.11 -43.72
CA VAL A 296 -3.88 13.14 -42.86
C VAL A 296 -4.67 13.34 -41.56
N ALA A 297 -6.00 13.40 -41.64
CA ALA A 297 -6.84 13.54 -40.46
C ALA A 297 -6.73 12.30 -39.53
N VAL A 298 -6.65 11.09 -40.11
CA VAL A 298 -6.41 9.84 -39.36
C VAL A 298 -5.03 9.85 -38.71
N SER A 299 -3.98 10.28 -39.42
CA SER A 299 -2.63 10.42 -38.88
C SER A 299 -2.64 11.31 -37.65
N LEU A 300 -3.33 12.43 -37.72
CA LEU A 300 -3.45 13.37 -36.63
C LEU A 300 -4.22 12.75 -35.43
N ALA A 301 -5.30 12.03 -35.73
CA ALA A 301 -6.07 11.35 -34.68
C ALA A 301 -5.21 10.32 -33.91
N VAL A 302 -4.37 9.57 -34.64
CA VAL A 302 -3.42 8.62 -34.08
C VAL A 302 -2.36 9.32 -33.20
N ALA A 303 -1.75 10.40 -33.73
CA ALA A 303 -0.73 11.17 -33.03
C ALA A 303 -1.22 11.78 -31.69
N ALA A 304 -2.49 12.14 -31.63
CA ALA A 304 -3.00 12.97 -30.56
C ALA A 304 -3.46 12.21 -29.31
N ILE A 305 -3.61 10.88 -29.37
CA ILE A 305 -4.11 10.08 -28.24
C ILE A 305 -2.99 9.21 -27.68
N PRO A 306 -2.61 9.43 -26.40
CA PRO A 306 -1.56 8.63 -25.76
C PRO A 306 -2.11 7.24 -25.42
N GLU A 307 -1.98 6.27 -26.33
CA GLU A 307 -2.53 4.91 -26.19
C GLU A 307 -2.06 4.18 -24.94
N GLY A 308 -0.79 4.35 -24.54
CA GLY A 308 -0.19 3.69 -23.39
C GLY A 308 -0.51 4.28 -22.01
N LEU A 309 -1.17 5.45 -21.92
CA LEU A 309 -1.22 6.24 -20.68
C LEU A 309 -1.87 5.52 -19.51
N ALA A 310 -3.07 4.96 -19.68
CA ALA A 310 -3.78 4.25 -18.61
C ALA A 310 -3.04 2.96 -18.19
N THR A 311 -2.49 2.25 -19.16
CA THR A 311 -1.73 1.02 -18.96
C THR A 311 -0.42 1.28 -18.21
N VAL A 312 0.33 2.32 -18.58
CA VAL A 312 1.56 2.72 -17.88
C VAL A 312 1.26 3.05 -16.42
N VAL A 313 0.21 3.82 -16.14
CA VAL A 313 -0.18 4.16 -14.76
C VAL A 313 -0.50 2.90 -13.94
N THR A 314 -1.27 1.97 -14.50
CA THR A 314 -1.63 0.73 -13.81
C THR A 314 -0.41 -0.14 -13.53
N ILE A 315 0.53 -0.25 -14.47
CA ILE A 315 1.77 -1.02 -14.29
C ILE A 315 2.66 -0.36 -13.24
N VAL A 316 2.82 0.97 -13.28
CA VAL A 316 3.63 1.71 -12.30
C VAL A 316 3.07 1.55 -10.88
N LEU A 317 1.73 1.64 -10.72
CA LEU A 317 1.06 1.35 -9.45
C LEU A 317 1.32 -0.08 -8.98
N SER A 318 1.18 -1.07 -9.86
CA SER A 318 1.39 -2.48 -9.54
C SER A 318 2.83 -2.77 -9.09
N ILE A 319 3.84 -2.23 -9.79
CA ILE A 319 5.25 -2.33 -9.41
C ILE A 319 5.49 -1.64 -8.06
N GLY A 320 4.87 -0.46 -7.86
CA GLY A 320 4.96 0.28 -6.62
C GLY A 320 4.43 -0.50 -5.43
N VAL A 321 3.25 -1.09 -5.55
CA VAL A 321 2.63 -1.94 -4.51
C VAL A 321 3.49 -3.17 -4.22
N THR A 322 4.06 -3.81 -5.24
CA THR A 322 4.99 -4.93 -5.07
C THR A 322 6.23 -4.49 -4.26
N ASN A 323 6.76 -3.30 -4.50
CA ASN A 323 7.89 -2.77 -3.75
C ASN A 323 7.54 -2.42 -2.30
N MET A 324 6.32 -1.89 -2.05
CA MET A 324 5.80 -1.65 -0.70
C MET A 324 5.67 -2.95 0.09
N SER A 325 5.14 -4.01 -0.53
CA SER A 325 5.01 -5.33 0.09
C SER A 325 6.38 -5.92 0.50
N LYS A 326 7.40 -5.76 -0.34
CA LYS A 326 8.78 -6.17 0.00
C LYS A 326 9.39 -5.40 1.19
N ARG A 327 8.77 -4.29 1.58
CA ARG A 327 9.15 -3.43 2.71
C ARG A 327 8.12 -3.48 3.82
N ASN A 328 7.47 -4.61 4.01
CA ASN A 328 6.52 -4.90 5.08
C ASN A 328 5.22 -4.08 5.05
N ALA A 329 4.90 -3.39 3.96
CA ALA A 329 3.65 -2.65 3.79
C ALA A 329 2.79 -3.31 2.70
N ILE A 330 1.81 -4.12 3.10
CA ILE A 330 0.87 -4.79 2.19
C ILE A 330 -0.30 -3.87 1.90
N ILE A 331 -0.43 -3.43 0.65
CA ILE A 331 -1.54 -2.59 0.19
C ILE A 331 -2.71 -3.48 -0.22
N ARG A 332 -3.88 -3.24 0.34
CA ARG A 332 -5.12 -3.96 0.02
C ARG A 332 -5.95 -3.27 -1.05
N LYS A 333 -5.92 -1.93 -1.09
CA LYS A 333 -6.64 -1.12 -2.08
C LYS A 333 -5.66 -0.24 -2.85
N LEU A 334 -5.65 -0.31 -4.17
CA LEU A 334 -4.76 0.50 -5.02
C LEU A 334 -4.96 2.00 -4.84
N THR A 335 -6.17 2.43 -4.47
CA THR A 335 -6.49 3.84 -4.16
C THR A 335 -5.65 4.39 -3.01
N ALA A 336 -5.30 3.55 -2.03
CA ALA A 336 -4.51 3.94 -0.88
C ALA A 336 -3.09 4.40 -1.24
N VAL A 337 -2.50 3.89 -2.34
CA VAL A 337 -1.15 4.28 -2.77
C VAL A 337 -1.07 5.76 -3.11
N GLU A 338 -2.09 6.28 -3.83
CA GLU A 338 -2.15 7.69 -4.19
C GLU A 338 -2.37 8.57 -2.95
N THR A 339 -3.30 8.14 -2.07
CA THR A 339 -3.64 8.85 -0.84
C THR A 339 -2.49 8.87 0.15
N LEU A 340 -1.72 7.77 0.26
CA LEU A 340 -0.50 7.69 1.08
C LEU A 340 0.50 8.81 0.74
N GLY A 341 0.73 9.06 -0.55
CA GLY A 341 1.61 10.14 -0.99
C GLY A 341 1.15 11.55 -0.59
N CYS A 342 -0.15 11.71 -0.25
CA CYS A 342 -0.75 12.97 0.19
C CYS A 342 -0.88 13.08 1.71
N THR A 343 -0.49 12.06 2.48
CA THR A 343 -0.68 12.02 3.94
C THR A 343 -0.04 13.21 4.62
N GLN A 344 -0.83 13.87 5.49
CA GLN A 344 -0.45 15.05 6.27
C GLN A 344 -0.46 14.75 7.76
N ILE A 345 -1.36 13.88 8.23
CA ILE A 345 -1.51 13.47 9.62
C ILE A 345 -1.37 11.95 9.71
N ILE A 346 -0.58 11.47 10.66
CA ILE A 346 -0.50 10.05 11.00
C ILE A 346 -0.91 9.91 12.46
N CYS A 347 -2.16 9.48 12.69
CA CYS A 347 -2.67 9.09 14.00
C CYS A 347 -2.20 7.66 14.29
N THR A 348 -1.45 7.48 15.36
CA THR A 348 -0.86 6.20 15.71
C THR A 348 -1.16 5.82 17.15
N ASP A 349 -1.49 4.54 17.37
CA ASP A 349 -1.49 4.00 18.72
C ASP A 349 -0.06 3.94 19.24
N LYS A 350 0.11 4.02 20.56
CA LYS A 350 1.42 3.92 21.21
C LYS A 350 1.91 2.49 21.24
N THR A 351 1.10 1.59 21.83
CA THR A 351 1.49 0.23 22.18
C THR A 351 1.65 -0.64 20.94
N GLY A 352 2.77 -1.35 20.84
CA GLY A 352 3.05 -2.23 19.70
C GLY A 352 3.46 -1.54 18.41
N THR A 353 3.10 -0.25 18.22
CA THR A 353 3.42 0.51 17.00
C THR A 353 4.63 1.44 17.21
N LEU A 354 4.56 2.34 18.20
CA LEU A 354 5.68 3.19 18.59
C LEU A 354 6.63 2.47 19.55
N THR A 355 6.10 1.53 20.32
CA THR A 355 6.83 0.72 21.31
C THR A 355 6.90 -0.74 20.85
N GLN A 356 7.72 -1.53 21.55
CA GLN A 356 7.98 -2.94 21.20
C GLN A 356 6.88 -3.90 21.65
N ASN A 357 5.89 -3.44 22.43
CA ASN A 357 4.90 -4.28 23.12
C ASN A 357 5.55 -5.35 24.01
N LYS A 358 6.69 -5.03 24.61
CA LYS A 358 7.49 -5.91 25.44
C LYS A 358 7.97 -5.13 26.65
N MET A 359 7.38 -5.43 27.82
CA MET A 359 7.86 -4.83 29.07
C MET A 359 9.33 -5.22 29.31
N THR A 360 10.15 -4.24 29.69
CA THR A 360 11.58 -4.44 29.95
C THR A 360 11.98 -3.68 31.20
N VAL A 361 12.71 -4.34 32.09
CA VAL A 361 13.32 -3.68 33.26
C VAL A 361 14.48 -2.81 32.79
N VAL A 362 14.42 -1.51 33.11
CA VAL A 362 15.40 -0.50 32.67
C VAL A 362 16.11 0.20 33.83
N ASP A 363 15.58 0.01 35.04
CA ASP A 363 16.16 0.61 36.26
C ASP A 363 15.87 -0.24 37.51
N HIS A 364 16.72 -0.12 38.50
CA HIS A 364 16.51 -0.81 39.78
C HIS A 364 17.03 0.04 40.94
N TYR A 365 16.50 -0.23 42.14
CA TYR A 365 16.96 0.33 43.41
C TYR A 365 17.06 -0.78 44.46
N GLY A 366 18.25 -1.01 44.99
CA GLY A 366 18.53 -2.04 46.00
C GLY A 366 20.02 -2.24 46.18
N SER A 367 20.42 -2.89 47.30
CA SER A 367 21.84 -3.13 47.60
C SER A 367 22.39 -4.43 46.99
N ASP A 368 21.52 -5.34 46.54
CA ASP A 368 21.87 -6.63 45.94
C ASP A 368 21.01 -6.88 44.71
N GLU A 369 21.56 -6.59 43.56
CA GLU A 369 20.87 -6.71 42.27
C GLU A 369 20.55 -8.18 41.90
N ASN A 370 21.47 -9.10 42.22
CA ASN A 370 21.26 -10.51 41.93
C ASN A 370 20.14 -11.10 42.78
N LEU A 371 20.08 -10.78 44.08
CA LEU A 371 19.00 -11.20 44.93
C LEU A 371 17.67 -10.58 44.51
N LEU A 372 17.67 -9.29 44.14
CA LEU A 372 16.50 -8.57 43.64
C LEU A 372 15.93 -9.25 42.40
N ALA A 373 16.76 -9.51 41.40
CA ALA A 373 16.35 -10.13 40.16
C ALA A 373 15.87 -11.57 40.35
N ASN A 374 16.56 -12.35 41.18
CA ASN A 374 16.17 -13.73 41.49
C ASN A 374 14.82 -13.79 42.24
N ALA A 375 14.64 -12.94 43.26
CA ALA A 375 13.39 -12.85 44.00
C ALA A 375 12.21 -12.44 43.10
N MET A 376 12.40 -11.47 42.22
CA MET A 376 11.40 -11.06 41.25
C MET A 376 11.05 -12.17 40.24
N SER A 377 12.06 -12.91 39.74
CA SER A 377 11.88 -14.03 38.83
C SER A 377 11.18 -15.23 39.48
N LEU A 378 11.57 -15.62 40.69
CA LEU A 378 10.97 -16.72 41.43
C LEU A 378 9.52 -16.42 41.86
N CYS A 379 9.25 -15.17 42.23
CA CYS A 379 7.91 -14.69 42.57
C CYS A 379 7.12 -14.30 41.31
N SER A 380 7.13 -15.14 40.27
CA SER A 380 6.45 -14.94 38.99
C SER A 380 5.95 -16.27 38.45
N ASP A 381 4.87 -16.24 37.65
CA ASP A 381 4.31 -17.42 36.97
C ASP A 381 4.81 -17.59 35.52
N ALA A 382 5.40 -16.55 34.92
CA ALA A 382 6.01 -16.62 33.59
C ALA A 382 7.18 -17.62 33.57
N GLU A 383 7.32 -18.40 32.51
CA GLU A 383 8.34 -19.42 32.30
C GLU A 383 9.40 -18.96 31.30
N PHE A 384 10.66 -19.39 31.44
CA PHE A 384 11.71 -19.09 30.46
C PHE A 384 11.79 -20.19 29.42
N ASP A 385 11.50 -19.85 28.14
CA ASP A 385 11.61 -20.75 27.01
C ASP A 385 13.03 -20.68 26.43
N LYS A 386 13.80 -21.77 26.61
CA LYS A 386 15.22 -21.84 26.18
C LYS A 386 15.36 -21.83 24.64
N ASP A 387 14.38 -22.37 23.94
CA ASP A 387 14.43 -22.45 22.46
C ASP A 387 14.22 -21.07 21.84
N LYS A 388 13.39 -20.25 22.46
CA LYS A 388 13.13 -18.87 22.04
C LYS A 388 14.10 -17.85 22.65
N GLY A 389 14.78 -18.21 23.75
CA GLY A 389 15.63 -17.30 24.51
C GLY A 389 14.86 -16.16 25.18
N ASP A 390 13.57 -16.35 25.48
CA ASP A 390 12.66 -15.33 26.01
C ASP A 390 11.66 -15.93 26.98
N ALA A 391 11.11 -15.11 27.90
CA ALA A 391 10.08 -15.54 28.82
C ALA A 391 8.70 -15.58 28.18
N VAL A 392 7.87 -16.53 28.59
CA VAL A 392 6.49 -16.72 28.12
C VAL A 392 5.54 -16.63 29.34
N GLY A 393 4.54 -15.76 29.24
CA GLY A 393 3.58 -15.50 30.31
C GLY A 393 3.03 -14.08 30.26
N GLU A 394 2.59 -13.56 31.39
CA GLU A 394 2.11 -12.17 31.49
C GLU A 394 3.28 -11.19 31.24
N PRO A 395 3.10 -10.11 30.45
CA PRO A 395 4.20 -9.23 30.03
C PRO A 395 5.06 -8.65 31.16
N THR A 396 4.44 -8.27 32.27
CA THR A 396 5.16 -7.74 33.45
C THR A 396 6.05 -8.79 34.08
N GLU A 397 5.57 -10.02 34.19
CA GLU A 397 6.33 -11.13 34.74
C GLU A 397 7.43 -11.60 33.77
N CYS A 398 7.15 -11.63 32.49
CA CYS A 398 8.17 -11.88 31.44
C CYS A 398 9.35 -10.91 31.57
N ALA A 399 9.08 -9.62 31.82
CA ALA A 399 10.12 -8.62 32.04
C ALA A 399 11.03 -8.96 33.22
N LEU A 400 10.46 -9.42 34.29
CA LEU A 400 11.21 -9.81 35.53
C LEU A 400 12.08 -11.05 35.30
N VAL A 401 11.53 -12.07 34.62
CA VAL A 401 12.24 -13.31 34.27
C VAL A 401 13.38 -13.03 33.28
N ASN A 402 13.12 -12.21 32.25
CA ASN A 402 14.15 -11.81 31.29
C ASN A 402 15.26 -10.97 31.96
N TYR A 403 14.91 -10.09 32.90
CA TYR A 403 15.90 -9.31 33.63
C TYR A 403 16.82 -10.25 34.41
N ALA A 404 16.28 -11.23 35.14
CA ALA A 404 17.10 -12.22 35.84
C ALA A 404 17.99 -13.01 34.85
N ALA A 405 17.49 -13.40 33.69
CA ALA A 405 18.26 -14.09 32.65
C ALA A 405 19.44 -13.25 32.14
N THR A 406 19.29 -11.92 31.96
CA THR A 406 20.41 -11.02 31.58
C THR A 406 21.54 -10.99 32.59
N LEU A 407 21.26 -11.24 33.86
CA LEU A 407 22.25 -11.38 34.95
C LEU A 407 22.79 -12.81 35.10
N GLY A 408 22.43 -13.73 34.18
CA GLY A 408 22.86 -15.12 34.21
C GLY A 408 22.03 -16.03 35.16
N LEU A 409 20.93 -15.52 35.73
CA LEU A 409 20.02 -16.24 36.61
C LEU A 409 18.90 -16.92 35.83
N ASP A 410 19.19 -18.11 35.25
CA ASP A 410 18.19 -18.90 34.51
C ASP A 410 17.10 -19.40 35.50
N LYS A 411 15.85 -18.94 35.31
CA LYS A 411 14.70 -19.29 36.16
C LYS A 411 14.52 -20.80 36.31
N ASN A 412 14.73 -21.58 35.26
CA ASN A 412 14.55 -23.02 35.29
C ASN A 412 15.55 -23.68 36.26
N LYS A 413 16.82 -23.20 36.27
CA LYS A 413 17.84 -23.65 37.26
C LYS A 413 17.54 -23.13 38.65
N GLN A 414 17.07 -21.87 38.76
CA GLN A 414 16.75 -21.30 40.07
C GLN A 414 15.56 -22.01 40.70
N LYS A 415 14.58 -22.52 39.95
CA LYS A 415 13.50 -23.39 40.49
C LYS A 415 13.98 -24.73 41.05
N GLU A 416 15.07 -25.28 40.49
CA GLU A 416 15.67 -26.50 41.03
C GLU A 416 16.33 -26.26 42.40
N ILE A 417 17.00 -25.07 42.53
CA ILE A 417 17.67 -24.66 43.80
C ILE A 417 16.66 -24.18 44.83
N TYR A 418 15.59 -23.50 44.39
CA TYR A 418 14.55 -22.91 45.23
C TYR A 418 13.16 -23.41 44.80
N PRO A 419 12.82 -24.70 44.99
CA PRO A 419 11.50 -25.21 44.65
C PRO A 419 10.39 -24.47 45.40
N ARG A 420 9.34 -24.08 44.65
CA ARG A 420 8.14 -23.46 45.21
C ARG A 420 7.35 -24.50 46.03
N ILE A 421 7.09 -24.19 47.29
CA ILE A 421 6.33 -25.05 48.21
C ILE A 421 4.99 -24.44 48.64
N GLY A 422 4.73 -23.17 48.30
CA GLY A 422 3.46 -22.50 48.58
C GLY A 422 3.37 -21.14 47.91
N GLU A 423 2.16 -20.61 47.84
CA GLU A 423 1.89 -19.29 47.26
C GLU A 423 0.65 -18.63 47.84
N ILE A 424 0.60 -17.31 47.76
CA ILE A 424 -0.59 -16.49 47.89
C ILE A 424 -0.73 -15.74 46.55
N PRO A 425 -1.72 -16.13 45.68
CA PRO A 425 -1.84 -15.59 44.35
C PRO A 425 -2.02 -14.07 44.32
N PHE A 426 -1.78 -13.44 43.15
CA PHE A 426 -2.00 -12.01 42.95
C PHE A 426 -3.46 -11.65 43.21
N ASP A 427 -3.67 -10.59 43.94
CA ASP A 427 -4.97 -9.98 44.19
C ASP A 427 -4.93 -8.47 43.89
N SER A 428 -5.88 -7.98 43.08
CA SER A 428 -5.92 -6.59 42.62
C SER A 428 -6.24 -5.57 43.71
N MET A 429 -6.95 -5.97 44.77
CA MET A 429 -7.25 -5.11 45.93
C MET A 429 -6.02 -4.97 46.82
N ARG A 430 -5.28 -6.05 46.97
CA ARG A 430 -4.07 -6.14 47.76
C ARG A 430 -2.83 -5.66 47.00
N LYS A 431 -2.86 -5.73 45.67
CA LYS A 431 -1.80 -5.34 44.74
C LYS A 431 -0.46 -6.05 44.92
N MET A 432 -0.46 -7.28 45.39
CA MET A 432 0.75 -8.07 45.60
C MET A 432 0.50 -9.56 45.42
N MET A 433 1.62 -10.30 45.27
CA MET A 433 1.72 -11.74 45.15
C MET A 433 2.84 -12.24 46.05
N THR A 434 2.65 -13.41 46.65
CA THR A 434 3.67 -14.03 47.49
C THR A 434 3.94 -15.46 47.04
N THR A 435 5.21 -15.84 46.99
CA THR A 435 5.63 -17.24 46.76
C THR A 435 6.57 -17.69 47.88
N VAL A 436 6.49 -18.96 48.25
CA VAL A 436 7.31 -19.56 49.29
C VAL A 436 8.16 -20.68 48.67
N HIS A 437 9.42 -20.67 49.00
CA HIS A 437 10.44 -21.53 48.41
C HIS A 437 11.28 -22.20 49.52
N LYS A 438 11.84 -23.36 49.20
CA LYS A 438 12.75 -24.10 50.11
C LYS A 438 14.12 -24.15 49.45
N ASP A 439 15.16 -23.70 50.14
CA ASP A 439 16.54 -23.79 49.63
C ASP A 439 17.14 -25.21 49.89
N GLU A 440 18.30 -25.46 49.28
CA GLU A 440 19.02 -26.76 49.45
C GLU A 440 19.41 -27.06 50.89
N ASN A 441 19.51 -26.04 51.77
CA ASN A 441 19.81 -26.19 53.19
C ASN A 441 18.56 -26.39 54.04
N GLY A 442 17.40 -26.46 53.46
CA GLY A 442 16.10 -26.63 54.12
C GLY A 442 15.53 -25.32 54.70
N ASN A 443 16.13 -24.16 54.45
CA ASN A 443 15.56 -22.89 54.86
C ASN A 443 14.35 -22.53 54.01
N ILE A 444 13.32 -21.97 54.63
CA ILE A 444 12.10 -21.55 53.98
C ILE A 444 12.16 -20.04 53.74
N LEU A 445 12.15 -19.65 52.48
CA LEU A 445 12.21 -18.27 52.01
C LEU A 445 10.91 -17.86 51.31
N GLN A 446 10.34 -16.79 51.80
CA GLN A 446 9.18 -16.15 51.21
C GLN A 446 9.64 -14.92 50.39
N PHE A 447 9.14 -14.79 49.13
CA PHE A 447 9.28 -13.58 48.32
C PHE A 447 7.90 -13.01 48.08
N THR A 448 7.75 -11.70 48.30
CA THR A 448 6.49 -10.98 48.06
C THR A 448 6.77 -9.81 47.12
N LYS A 449 6.18 -9.81 45.95
CA LYS A 449 6.26 -8.71 44.99
C LYS A 449 4.94 -7.94 44.87
N GLY A 450 5.00 -6.65 44.63
CA GLY A 450 3.79 -5.86 44.47
C GLY A 450 4.03 -4.36 44.32
N ALA A 451 2.95 -3.60 44.53
CA ALA A 451 3.01 -2.14 44.49
C ALA A 451 3.93 -1.60 45.61
N PRO A 452 4.88 -0.69 45.27
CA PRO A 452 5.88 -0.22 46.24
C PRO A 452 5.30 0.33 47.53
N ASP A 453 4.21 1.12 47.43
CA ASP A 453 3.51 1.70 48.59
C ASP A 453 2.93 0.63 49.52
N GLU A 454 2.42 -0.46 48.98
CA GLU A 454 1.86 -1.57 49.80
C GLU A 454 2.94 -2.46 50.38
N ILE A 455 4.01 -2.77 49.63
CA ILE A 455 5.13 -3.57 50.11
C ILE A 455 5.88 -2.84 51.25
N VAL A 456 6.22 -1.56 51.03
CA VAL A 456 6.99 -0.77 52.01
C VAL A 456 6.23 -0.60 53.34
N LYS A 457 4.88 -0.47 53.32
CA LYS A 457 4.06 -0.43 54.57
C LYS A 457 4.19 -1.70 55.41
N ARG A 458 4.37 -2.86 54.77
CA ARG A 458 4.45 -4.19 55.43
C ARG A 458 5.87 -4.62 55.76
N CYS A 459 6.89 -3.81 55.42
CA CYS A 459 8.29 -4.08 55.74
C CYS A 459 8.70 -3.43 57.05
N SER A 460 9.20 -4.27 57.97
CA SER A 460 9.84 -3.84 59.25
C SER A 460 11.36 -3.76 59.15
N PHE A 461 11.94 -4.32 58.07
CA PHE A 461 13.36 -4.34 57.79
C PHE A 461 13.64 -3.98 56.33
N TYR A 462 14.90 -3.58 56.05
CA TYR A 462 15.44 -3.42 54.70
C TYR A 462 16.80 -4.10 54.59
N LEU A 463 17.15 -4.55 53.42
CA LEU A 463 18.44 -5.22 53.18
C LEU A 463 19.55 -4.16 52.94
N LYS A 464 20.64 -4.27 53.72
CA LYS A 464 21.85 -3.50 53.56
C LYS A 464 23.05 -4.43 53.66
N ASP A 465 23.88 -4.48 52.61
CA ASP A 465 25.07 -5.31 52.54
C ASP A 465 24.85 -6.78 52.98
N GLY A 466 23.73 -7.37 52.47
CA GLY A 466 23.33 -8.75 52.78
C GLY A 466 22.71 -8.97 54.18
N LYS A 467 22.53 -7.92 55.01
CA LYS A 467 21.97 -8.02 56.39
C LYS A 467 20.65 -7.25 56.47
N ALA A 468 19.69 -7.84 57.18
CA ALA A 468 18.43 -7.18 57.52
C ALA A 468 18.65 -6.12 58.61
N VAL A 469 18.38 -4.85 58.28
CA VAL A 469 18.47 -3.69 59.17
C VAL A 469 17.04 -3.21 59.44
N LYS A 470 16.77 -2.76 60.66
CA LYS A 470 15.44 -2.27 61.03
C LYS A 470 15.05 -1.04 60.18
N MET A 471 13.87 -1.04 59.62
CA MET A 471 13.32 0.07 58.83
C MET A 471 12.99 1.27 59.73
N ASP A 472 13.52 2.44 59.42
CA ASP A 472 13.14 3.70 60.04
C ASP A 472 12.36 4.58 59.06
N GLU A 473 11.76 5.67 59.55
CA GLU A 473 10.98 6.62 58.69
C GLU A 473 11.84 7.30 57.62
N GLY A 474 13.12 7.56 57.92
CA GLY A 474 14.04 8.15 56.97
C GLY A 474 14.26 7.24 55.76
N LYS A 475 14.56 5.95 56.01
CA LYS A 475 14.75 4.95 54.96
C LYS A 475 13.46 4.65 54.18
N ARG A 476 12.30 4.65 54.87
CA ARG A 476 10.98 4.50 54.23
C ARG A 476 10.74 5.63 53.21
N ASN A 477 11.01 6.88 53.64
CA ASN A 477 10.84 8.06 52.76
C ASN A 477 11.86 8.06 51.62
N GLU A 478 13.08 7.59 51.80
CA GLU A 478 14.09 7.41 50.77
C GLU A 478 13.63 6.42 49.69
N ILE A 479 13.07 5.26 50.07
CA ILE A 479 12.55 4.25 49.15
C ILE A 479 11.36 4.82 48.36
N LEU A 480 10.42 5.52 49.04
CA LEU A 480 9.29 6.13 48.37
C LEU A 480 9.71 7.29 47.44
N ALA A 481 10.78 8.01 47.78
CA ALA A 481 11.36 9.03 46.86
C ALA A 481 11.96 8.37 45.59
N ALA A 482 12.69 7.28 45.75
CA ALA A 482 13.21 6.50 44.61
C ALA A 482 12.07 5.93 43.73
N ASN A 483 11.00 5.42 44.38
CA ASN A 483 9.81 5.01 43.65
C ASN A 483 9.20 6.17 42.84
N LYS A 484 9.08 7.36 43.46
CA LYS A 484 8.56 8.54 42.79
C LYS A 484 9.44 8.99 41.65
N GLU A 485 10.77 9.01 41.81
CA GLU A 485 11.72 9.35 40.76
C GLU A 485 11.57 8.42 39.52
N MET A 486 11.46 7.10 39.77
CA MET A 486 11.19 6.14 38.69
C MET A 486 9.82 6.38 38.04
N ALA A 487 8.76 6.64 38.85
CA ALA A 487 7.42 6.92 38.34
C ALA A 487 7.36 8.24 37.55
N ASP A 488 8.09 9.28 37.96
CA ASP A 488 8.18 10.56 37.23
C ASP A 488 8.87 10.38 35.85
N ARG A 489 9.66 9.31 35.69
CA ARG A 489 10.24 8.86 34.39
C ARG A 489 9.33 7.91 33.63
N ALA A 490 8.04 7.82 34.02
CA ALA A 490 7.02 6.94 33.40
C ALA A 490 7.34 5.42 33.50
N LEU A 491 8.14 5.01 34.49
CA LEU A 491 8.40 3.60 34.73
C LEU A 491 7.27 2.97 35.57
N ARG A 492 6.88 1.75 35.21
CA ARG A 492 6.06 0.91 36.04
C ARG A 492 6.96 0.31 37.11
N VAL A 493 6.74 0.66 38.39
CA VAL A 493 7.60 0.23 39.49
C VAL A 493 6.97 -0.92 40.25
N LEU A 494 7.74 -1.97 40.52
CA LEU A 494 7.40 -3.05 41.44
C LEU A 494 8.45 -3.11 42.51
N ALA A 495 7.98 -3.41 43.74
CA ALA A 495 8.84 -3.73 44.89
C ALA A 495 8.87 -5.22 45.13
N VAL A 496 9.96 -5.72 45.69
CA VAL A 496 10.02 -7.06 46.28
C VAL A 496 10.58 -7.00 47.70
N ALA A 497 9.98 -7.82 48.57
CA ALA A 497 10.44 -8.07 49.91
C ALA A 497 10.67 -9.58 50.14
N GLN A 498 11.53 -9.91 51.05
CA GLN A 498 11.76 -11.30 51.50
C GLN A 498 11.47 -11.47 52.96
N LYS A 499 11.13 -12.71 53.34
CA LYS A 499 10.98 -13.13 54.72
C LYS A 499 11.49 -14.57 54.90
N ARG A 500 12.22 -14.84 55.95
CA ARG A 500 12.61 -16.19 56.34
C ARG A 500 11.55 -16.74 57.31
N LEU A 501 11.02 -17.91 57.00
CA LEU A 501 10.03 -18.58 57.81
C LEU A 501 10.70 -19.70 58.64
N ASP A 502 10.21 -19.90 59.87
CA ASP A 502 10.80 -20.89 60.78
C ASP A 502 10.41 -22.34 60.45
N SER A 503 9.26 -22.55 59.79
CA SER A 503 8.78 -23.87 59.39
C SER A 503 7.85 -23.80 58.17
N GLU A 504 7.75 -24.92 57.46
CA GLU A 504 6.78 -25.12 56.40
C GLU A 504 5.35 -25.16 56.99
N LYS A 505 4.39 -24.53 56.31
CA LYS A 505 3.00 -24.45 56.74
C LYS A 505 2.10 -25.18 55.72
N SER A 506 0.98 -25.72 56.22
CA SER A 506 -0.04 -26.32 55.33
C SER A 506 -0.81 -25.30 54.51
N GLU A 507 -0.87 -24.04 54.99
CA GLU A 507 -1.56 -22.91 54.30
C GLU A 507 -0.86 -21.60 54.66
N TYR A 508 -0.71 -20.74 53.67
CA TYR A 508 -0.14 -19.41 53.80
C TYR A 508 -1.25 -18.37 53.65
N THR A 509 -1.27 -17.36 54.55
CA THR A 509 -2.35 -16.37 54.61
C THR A 509 -1.79 -14.95 54.59
N THR A 510 -2.56 -14.03 54.02
CA THR A 510 -2.21 -12.61 53.89
C THR A 510 -1.98 -11.95 55.25
N GLU A 511 -2.80 -12.32 56.26
CA GLU A 511 -2.74 -11.71 57.61
C GLU A 511 -1.50 -12.10 58.40
N ASN A 512 -0.96 -13.30 58.20
CA ASN A 512 0.13 -13.84 58.98
C ASN A 512 1.48 -13.76 58.28
N ASP A 513 1.50 -13.89 56.96
CA ASP A 513 2.73 -14.07 56.22
C ASP A 513 3.19 -12.80 55.51
N GLU A 514 2.29 -11.90 55.13
CA GLU A 514 2.63 -10.65 54.45
C GLU A 514 2.85 -9.47 55.42
N LYS A 515 3.51 -9.69 56.52
CA LYS A 515 3.91 -8.67 57.48
C LYS A 515 5.34 -8.93 57.99
N ASP A 516 5.95 -7.90 58.57
CA ASP A 516 7.32 -7.94 59.11
C ASP A 516 8.35 -8.46 58.10
N MET A 517 8.20 -8.03 56.86
CA MET A 517 9.10 -8.42 55.77
C MET A 517 10.35 -7.54 55.71
N CYS A 518 11.38 -8.04 55.05
CA CYS A 518 12.61 -7.30 54.72
C CYS A 518 12.55 -6.81 53.27
N PHE A 519 12.52 -5.50 53.06
CA PHE A 519 12.54 -4.89 51.75
C PHE A 519 13.88 -5.20 51.05
N VAL A 520 13.83 -5.73 49.80
CA VAL A 520 14.99 -6.06 48.97
C VAL A 520 15.28 -4.96 47.95
N GLY A 521 14.27 -4.51 47.21
CA GLY A 521 14.48 -3.47 46.22
C GLY A 521 13.25 -3.15 45.39
N LEU A 522 13.44 -2.20 44.42
CA LEU A 522 12.50 -1.81 43.40
C LEU A 522 13.08 -2.17 42.04
N VAL A 523 12.19 -2.48 41.10
CA VAL A 523 12.50 -2.53 39.67
C VAL A 523 11.56 -1.60 38.91
N GLY A 524 12.14 -0.77 38.05
CA GLY A 524 11.41 0.10 37.13
C GLY A 524 11.42 -0.48 35.73
N MET A 525 10.24 -0.66 35.12
CA MET A 525 10.10 -1.25 33.82
C MET A 525 9.24 -0.36 32.89
N ILE A 526 9.49 -0.46 31.60
CA ILE A 526 8.78 0.28 30.57
C ILE A 526 8.65 -0.62 29.35
N ASP A 527 7.64 -0.36 28.51
CA ASP A 527 7.60 -0.83 27.14
C ASP A 527 8.44 0.13 26.27
N PRO A 528 9.66 -0.27 25.86
CA PRO A 528 10.62 0.65 25.25
C PRO A 528 10.16 1.06 23.86
N VAL A 529 10.47 2.31 23.51
CA VAL A 529 10.29 2.83 22.15
C VAL A 529 11.16 2.04 21.17
N ARG A 530 10.62 1.72 19.99
CA ARG A 530 11.40 1.11 18.91
C ARG A 530 12.50 2.06 18.43
N PRO A 531 13.74 1.60 18.20
CA PRO A 531 14.86 2.47 17.79
C PRO A 531 14.60 3.24 16.50
N GLU A 532 13.83 2.65 15.57
CA GLU A 532 13.55 3.21 14.25
C GLU A 532 12.52 4.35 14.28
N VAL A 533 11.73 4.46 15.36
CA VAL A 533 10.61 5.41 15.44
C VAL A 533 11.09 6.85 15.52
N LYS A 534 12.10 7.14 16.33
CA LYS A 534 12.61 8.50 16.47
C LYS A 534 13.12 9.07 15.13
N PRO A 535 13.98 8.38 14.36
CA PRO A 535 14.37 8.82 13.00
C PRO A 535 13.16 8.99 12.07
N ALA A 536 12.17 8.09 12.14
CA ALA A 536 10.97 8.16 11.31
C ALA A 536 10.11 9.40 11.63
N ILE A 537 9.96 9.77 12.92
CA ILE A 537 9.26 11.00 13.33
C ILE A 537 9.99 12.24 12.83
N ASP A 538 11.33 12.26 12.92
CA ASP A 538 12.13 13.36 12.41
C ASP A 538 12.00 13.51 10.87
N GLU A 539 11.88 12.38 10.16
CA GLU A 539 11.59 12.34 8.72
C GLU A 539 10.18 12.84 8.41
N CYS A 540 9.16 12.44 9.18
CA CYS A 540 7.79 12.97 9.07
C CYS A 540 7.77 14.50 9.15
N LYS A 541 8.44 15.08 10.14
CA LYS A 541 8.50 16.54 10.32
C LYS A 541 9.15 17.24 9.13
N LYS A 542 10.27 16.71 8.61
CA LYS A 542 10.90 17.24 7.40
C LYS A 542 10.01 17.15 6.18
N ALA A 543 9.20 16.10 6.12
CA ALA A 543 8.23 15.86 5.05
C ALA A 543 6.93 16.65 5.17
N GLY A 544 6.78 17.49 6.22
CA GLY A 544 5.56 18.24 6.50
C GLY A 544 4.40 17.36 6.97
N ILE A 545 4.70 16.21 7.56
CA ILE A 545 3.73 15.26 8.10
C ILE A 545 3.72 15.40 9.62
N ARG A 546 2.54 15.49 10.22
CA ARG A 546 2.38 15.59 11.66
C ARG A 546 2.01 14.24 12.27
N PRO A 547 2.88 13.64 13.08
CA PRO A 547 2.53 12.47 13.89
C PRO A 547 1.66 12.90 15.07
N VAL A 548 0.62 12.11 15.33
CA VAL A 548 -0.35 12.29 16.43
C VAL A 548 -0.42 10.99 17.20
N MET A 549 -0.07 11.00 18.48
CA MET A 549 -0.12 9.82 19.35
C MET A 549 -1.47 9.74 20.07
N ILE A 550 -2.10 8.58 19.99
CA ILE A 550 -3.38 8.28 20.63
C ILE A 550 -3.19 7.04 21.51
N THR A 551 -3.51 7.12 22.81
CA THR A 551 -3.24 6.01 23.73
C THR A 551 -4.25 5.92 24.88
N GLY A 552 -4.50 4.73 25.39
CA GLY A 552 -5.22 4.49 26.64
C GLY A 552 -4.39 4.78 27.91
N ASP A 553 -3.08 5.04 27.78
CA ASP A 553 -2.17 5.27 28.90
C ASP A 553 -2.45 6.57 29.65
N HIS A 554 -1.84 6.66 30.84
CA HIS A 554 -1.87 7.90 31.64
C HIS A 554 -1.20 9.05 30.89
N LYS A 555 -1.73 10.29 31.11
CA LYS A 555 -1.25 11.50 30.43
C LYS A 555 0.26 11.70 30.60
N ASP A 556 0.78 11.53 31.81
CA ASP A 556 2.20 11.78 32.09
C ASP A 556 3.12 10.80 31.36
N THR A 557 2.74 9.53 31.29
CA THR A 557 3.45 8.51 30.49
C THR A 557 3.43 8.85 29.00
N ALA A 558 2.27 9.24 28.49
CA ALA A 558 2.11 9.63 27.10
C ALA A 558 2.94 10.87 26.74
N VAL A 559 2.94 11.88 27.62
CA VAL A 559 3.74 13.11 27.46
C VAL A 559 5.23 12.79 27.48
N ALA A 560 5.71 11.98 28.43
CA ALA A 560 7.13 11.62 28.53
C ALA A 560 7.63 10.94 27.25
N ILE A 561 6.91 9.94 26.75
CA ILE A 561 7.25 9.23 25.49
C ILE A 561 7.17 10.18 24.29
N ALA A 562 6.14 11.01 24.19
CA ALA A 562 5.95 11.93 23.10
C ALA A 562 7.03 13.01 23.04
N MET A 563 7.50 13.50 24.19
CA MET A 563 8.64 14.42 24.30
C MET A 563 9.95 13.74 23.91
N GLN A 564 10.19 12.52 24.39
CA GLN A 564 11.37 11.72 24.01
C GLN A 564 11.45 11.50 22.50
N LEU A 565 10.31 11.19 21.86
CA LEU A 565 10.20 11.02 20.42
C LEU A 565 10.21 12.36 19.67
N GLY A 566 9.97 13.46 20.37
CA GLY A 566 9.85 14.78 19.80
C GLY A 566 8.52 15.02 19.08
N ILE A 567 7.47 14.22 19.32
CA ILE A 567 6.12 14.46 18.79
C ILE A 567 5.60 15.81 19.27
N ILE A 568 5.78 16.10 20.56
CA ILE A 568 5.46 17.38 21.19
C ILE A 568 6.71 18.03 21.77
N SER A 569 6.67 19.33 21.94
CA SER A 569 7.70 20.13 22.62
C SER A 569 7.23 20.67 23.96
N ASP A 570 5.93 20.66 24.21
CA ASP A 570 5.31 21.19 25.43
C ASP A 570 4.15 20.29 25.91
N PRO A 571 4.03 20.01 27.23
CA PRO A 571 2.96 19.20 27.78
C PRO A 571 1.53 19.73 27.50
N SER A 572 1.35 21.02 27.21
CA SER A 572 0.05 21.61 26.85
C SER A 572 -0.49 21.08 25.50
N GLN A 573 0.35 20.48 24.67
CA GLN A 573 -0.03 19.83 23.41
C GLN A 573 -0.65 18.44 23.63
N ALA A 574 -0.85 18.02 24.91
CA ALA A 574 -1.49 16.78 25.29
C ALA A 574 -2.82 17.01 26.01
N ILE A 575 -3.86 16.27 25.60
CA ILE A 575 -5.21 16.30 26.18
C ILE A 575 -5.64 14.91 26.63
N THR A 576 -6.50 14.82 27.67
CA THR A 576 -7.11 13.55 28.09
C THR A 576 -8.47 13.33 27.41
N GLY A 577 -8.93 12.06 27.33
CA GLY A 577 -10.28 11.74 26.85
C GLY A 577 -11.36 12.46 27.65
N ALA A 578 -11.24 12.51 28.98
CA ALA A 578 -12.19 13.20 29.86
C ALA A 578 -12.25 14.73 29.65
N ASP A 579 -11.13 15.35 29.24
CA ASP A 579 -11.12 16.76 28.87
C ASP A 579 -11.66 16.99 27.46
N LEU A 580 -11.42 16.04 26.56
CA LEU A 580 -11.97 16.04 25.22
C LEU A 580 -13.50 15.97 25.22
N ASP A 581 -14.11 15.19 26.16
CA ASP A 581 -15.58 15.08 26.31
C ASP A 581 -16.25 16.39 26.68
N LYS A 582 -15.51 17.32 27.28
CA LYS A 582 -16.02 18.64 27.66
C LYS A 582 -16.09 19.67 26.50
N ILE A 583 -15.45 19.34 25.39
CA ILE A 583 -15.33 20.19 24.20
C ILE A 583 -16.37 19.77 23.17
N SER A 584 -17.14 20.69 22.60
CA SER A 584 -18.07 20.37 21.50
C SER A 584 -17.33 19.91 20.24
N ASP A 585 -18.01 19.20 19.34
CA ASP A 585 -17.37 18.73 18.08
C ASP A 585 -16.93 19.90 17.19
N GLU A 586 -17.68 21.00 17.17
CA GLU A 586 -17.34 22.20 16.42
C GLU A 586 -16.11 22.90 16.99
N ASP A 587 -16.04 23.09 18.32
CA ASP A 587 -14.90 23.69 18.98
C ASP A 587 -13.66 22.80 18.86
N PHE A 588 -13.83 21.46 19.01
CA PHE A 588 -12.73 20.52 18.85
C PHE A 588 -12.19 20.51 17.42
N ALA A 589 -13.05 20.53 16.41
CA ALA A 589 -12.61 20.63 15.02
C ALA A 589 -11.79 21.92 14.77
N ASN A 590 -12.11 23.03 15.45
CA ASN A 590 -11.32 24.26 15.38
C ASN A 590 -9.97 24.14 16.10
N ASP A 591 -9.93 23.44 17.22
CA ASP A 591 -8.80 23.35 18.14
C ASP A 591 -7.90 22.13 17.94
N VAL A 592 -8.26 21.19 17.05
CA VAL A 592 -7.54 19.91 16.85
C VAL A 592 -6.05 20.11 16.57
N GLU A 593 -5.65 21.20 15.93
CA GLU A 593 -4.26 21.53 15.64
C GLU A 593 -3.43 21.88 16.90
N LYS A 594 -4.06 22.18 18.02
CA LYS A 594 -3.38 22.46 19.29
C LYS A 594 -2.76 21.20 19.90
N TYR A 595 -3.35 20.04 19.61
CA TYR A 595 -3.00 18.78 20.26
C TYR A 595 -2.32 17.81 19.30
N SER A 596 -1.30 17.08 19.79
CA SER A 596 -0.62 15.98 19.09
C SER A 596 -0.54 14.73 19.96
N VAL A 597 -1.05 14.76 21.20
CA VAL A 597 -1.11 13.63 22.12
C VAL A 597 -2.49 13.57 22.76
N TYR A 598 -3.11 12.41 22.65
CA TYR A 598 -4.40 12.11 23.26
C TYR A 598 -4.23 10.91 24.20
N ALA A 599 -4.42 11.13 25.49
CA ALA A 599 -4.18 10.15 26.57
C ALA A 599 -5.49 9.71 27.22
N ARG A 600 -5.56 8.49 27.77
CA ARG A 600 -6.76 7.89 28.37
C ARG A 600 -8.00 8.00 27.46
N VAL A 601 -7.81 7.71 26.17
CA VAL A 601 -8.89 7.76 25.19
C VAL A 601 -9.65 6.44 25.14
N GLN A 602 -10.95 6.53 24.84
CA GLN A 602 -11.85 5.42 24.55
C GLN A 602 -11.99 5.26 23.01
N PRO A 603 -12.55 4.17 22.49
CA PRO A 603 -12.70 3.94 21.06
C PRO A 603 -13.42 5.05 20.30
N GLU A 604 -14.47 5.63 20.92
CA GLU A 604 -15.25 6.74 20.34
C GLU A 604 -14.40 7.98 20.13
N HIS A 605 -13.47 8.25 21.06
CA HIS A 605 -12.53 9.37 20.94
C HIS A 605 -11.61 9.21 19.74
N LYS A 606 -11.12 7.98 19.45
CA LYS A 606 -10.26 7.73 18.29
C LYS A 606 -10.95 8.13 16.98
N THR A 607 -12.20 7.74 16.83
CA THR A 607 -13.02 8.12 15.66
C THR A 607 -13.26 9.63 15.60
N ARG A 608 -13.55 10.27 16.73
CA ARG A 608 -13.76 11.71 16.84
C ARG A 608 -12.52 12.50 16.44
N ILE A 609 -11.32 12.08 16.87
CA ILE A 609 -10.04 12.71 16.54
C ILE A 609 -9.77 12.63 15.04
N VAL A 610 -9.93 11.45 14.44
CA VAL A 610 -9.75 11.23 12.98
C VAL A 610 -10.70 12.12 12.20
N ASN A 611 -11.99 12.17 12.59
CA ASN A 611 -13.00 12.98 11.91
C ASN A 611 -12.70 14.50 12.01
N ALA A 612 -12.18 14.97 13.15
CA ALA A 612 -11.81 16.36 13.34
C ALA A 612 -10.66 16.79 12.40
N TRP A 613 -9.63 15.98 12.26
CA TRP A 613 -8.54 16.23 11.31
C TRP A 613 -9.04 16.23 9.86
N ARG A 614 -9.89 15.25 9.48
CA ARG A 614 -10.50 15.19 8.15
C ARG A 614 -11.42 16.37 7.85
N ALA A 615 -12.19 16.82 8.83
CA ALA A 615 -13.07 18.00 8.68
C ALA A 615 -12.27 19.28 8.35
N LYS A 616 -11.04 19.41 8.86
CA LYS A 616 -10.09 20.47 8.47
C LYS A 616 -9.53 20.30 7.05
N GLY A 617 -9.78 19.18 6.39
CA GLY A 617 -9.30 18.89 5.04
C GLY A 617 -7.91 18.24 4.99
N TYR A 618 -7.38 17.77 6.11
CA TYR A 618 -6.13 17.02 6.15
C TYR A 618 -6.33 15.56 5.76
N ILE A 619 -5.43 15.04 4.96
CA ILE A 619 -5.36 13.60 4.65
C ILE A 619 -4.76 12.87 5.85
N THR A 620 -5.59 12.04 6.48
CA THR A 620 -5.31 11.43 7.77
C THR A 620 -5.16 9.91 7.64
N ALA A 621 -4.03 9.38 8.10
CA ALA A 621 -3.82 7.96 8.32
C ALA A 621 -4.14 7.61 9.79
N MET A 622 -4.71 6.42 10.05
CA MET A 622 -4.99 5.90 11.39
C MET A 622 -4.51 4.46 11.51
N THR A 623 -3.73 4.19 12.55
CA THR A 623 -3.26 2.83 12.88
C THR A 623 -4.06 2.24 14.03
N GLY A 624 -4.19 0.92 14.08
CA GLY A 624 -4.75 0.21 15.21
C GLY A 624 -4.63 -1.31 15.05
N ASP A 625 -4.78 -2.02 16.16
CA ASP A 625 -4.65 -3.48 16.25
C ASP A 625 -5.90 -4.16 16.81
N GLY A 626 -6.71 -3.45 17.61
CA GLY A 626 -7.89 -3.99 18.28
C GLY A 626 -9.21 -3.81 17.51
N VAL A 627 -10.21 -4.62 17.86
CA VAL A 627 -11.60 -4.46 17.36
C VAL A 627 -12.10 -3.03 17.58
N ASN A 628 -11.72 -2.43 18.69
CA ASN A 628 -12.08 -1.07 19.08
C ASN A 628 -11.54 0.03 18.15
N ASP A 629 -10.50 -0.30 17.35
CA ASP A 629 -9.88 0.63 16.41
C ASP A 629 -10.52 0.58 15.01
N ALA A 630 -11.24 -0.49 14.71
CA ALA A 630 -11.82 -0.71 13.39
C ALA A 630 -12.68 0.46 12.88
N PRO A 631 -13.54 1.12 13.69
CA PRO A 631 -14.31 2.28 13.24
C PRO A 631 -13.42 3.47 12.87
N SER A 632 -12.36 3.75 13.64
CA SER A 632 -11.44 4.86 13.38
C SER A 632 -10.54 4.58 12.16
N ILE A 633 -10.09 3.32 11.98
CA ILE A 633 -9.33 2.87 10.80
C ILE A 633 -10.19 3.01 9.54
N LYS A 634 -11.45 2.56 9.57
CA LYS A 634 -12.38 2.65 8.44
C LYS A 634 -12.71 4.10 8.06
N ASN A 635 -12.79 4.99 9.05
CA ASN A 635 -13.12 6.40 8.85
C ASN A 635 -11.91 7.25 8.42
N ALA A 636 -10.68 6.77 8.57
CA ALA A 636 -9.51 7.47 8.08
C ALA A 636 -9.47 7.52 6.54
N ASP A 637 -8.68 8.44 5.98
CA ASP A 637 -8.41 8.45 4.53
C ASP A 637 -7.50 7.27 4.16
N ILE A 638 -6.70 6.80 5.12
CA ILE A 638 -5.87 5.60 5.03
C ILE A 638 -5.97 4.86 6.34
N GLY A 639 -6.65 3.73 6.32
CA GLY A 639 -6.68 2.79 7.43
C GLY A 639 -5.45 1.87 7.40
N VAL A 640 -4.74 1.77 8.53
CA VAL A 640 -3.53 0.94 8.67
C VAL A 640 -3.76 -0.10 9.76
N GLY A 641 -3.77 -1.37 9.40
CA GLY A 641 -3.90 -2.51 10.31
C GLY A 641 -2.54 -3.11 10.66
N MET A 642 -2.40 -3.57 11.91
CA MET A 642 -1.22 -4.33 12.34
C MET A 642 -1.28 -5.76 11.82
N GLY A 643 -0.16 -6.31 11.38
CA GLY A 643 -0.07 -7.64 10.78
C GLY A 643 0.15 -8.75 11.81
N ILE A 644 0.94 -8.47 12.85
CA ILE A 644 1.28 -9.41 13.91
C ILE A 644 0.23 -9.35 15.03
N THR A 645 0.05 -8.18 15.65
CA THR A 645 -0.86 -7.98 16.79
C THR A 645 -2.30 -7.69 16.37
N GLY A 646 -2.51 -7.27 15.11
CA GLY A 646 -3.81 -6.85 14.64
C GLY A 646 -4.81 -7.99 14.51
N THR A 647 -6.04 -7.72 14.95
CA THR A 647 -7.19 -8.62 14.77
C THR A 647 -7.61 -8.70 13.32
N ASP A 648 -8.31 -9.76 12.93
CA ASP A 648 -8.83 -9.91 11.57
C ASP A 648 -9.79 -8.77 11.19
N VAL A 649 -10.50 -8.22 12.17
CA VAL A 649 -11.38 -7.06 11.98
C VAL A 649 -10.61 -5.86 11.48
N THR A 650 -9.53 -5.50 12.17
CA THR A 650 -8.68 -4.37 11.77
C THR A 650 -8.02 -4.60 10.42
N LYS A 651 -7.52 -5.83 10.18
CA LYS A 651 -6.95 -6.22 8.88
C LYS A 651 -7.98 -6.12 7.76
N ASN A 652 -9.25 -6.47 8.01
CA ASN A 652 -10.30 -6.45 6.99
C ASN A 652 -10.75 -5.04 6.60
N VAL A 653 -10.81 -4.10 7.52
CA VAL A 653 -11.20 -2.71 7.23
C VAL A 653 -10.04 -1.86 6.75
N ALA A 654 -8.79 -2.25 6.99
CA ALA A 654 -7.60 -1.50 6.64
C ALA A 654 -7.36 -1.44 5.13
N ASP A 655 -6.79 -0.34 4.69
CA ASP A 655 -6.31 -0.12 3.31
C ASP A 655 -4.87 -0.63 3.13
N MET A 656 -4.10 -0.67 4.22
CA MET A 656 -2.73 -1.15 4.28
C MET A 656 -2.52 -1.98 5.55
N ILE A 657 -1.72 -3.06 5.46
CA ILE A 657 -1.32 -3.90 6.58
C ILE A 657 0.20 -3.84 6.75
N LEU A 658 0.66 -3.65 8.00
CA LEU A 658 2.08 -3.66 8.35
C LEU A 658 2.46 -5.05 8.85
N THR A 659 3.30 -5.79 8.14
CA THR A 659 3.71 -7.14 8.56
C THR A 659 4.72 -7.16 9.72
N ASP A 660 5.26 -6.01 10.10
CA ASP A 660 6.23 -5.80 11.16
C ASP A 660 5.71 -4.92 12.31
N ASP A 661 4.46 -4.48 12.24
CA ASP A 661 3.78 -3.59 13.20
C ASP A 661 4.60 -2.33 13.54
N ASN A 662 5.41 -1.81 12.61
CA ASN A 662 6.37 -0.75 12.87
C ASN A 662 5.93 0.59 12.25
N PHE A 663 5.89 1.66 13.05
CA PHE A 663 5.59 3.03 12.59
C PHE A 663 6.52 3.49 11.45
N ALA A 664 7.81 3.13 11.49
CA ALA A 664 8.77 3.52 10.45
C ALA A 664 8.39 2.98 9.06
N THR A 665 7.72 1.83 9.01
CA THR A 665 7.20 1.25 7.78
C THR A 665 6.10 2.12 7.16
N ILE A 666 5.25 2.78 7.96
CA ILE A 666 4.25 3.74 7.45
C ILE A 666 4.96 4.90 6.75
N VAL A 667 5.98 5.47 7.39
CA VAL A 667 6.74 6.60 6.84
C VAL A 667 7.43 6.21 5.53
N SER A 668 8.03 5.02 5.49
CA SER A 668 8.61 4.44 4.27
C SER A 668 7.58 4.26 3.17
N ALA A 669 6.35 3.80 3.51
CA ALA A 669 5.25 3.63 2.58
C ALA A 669 4.75 4.98 2.02
N VAL A 670 4.70 6.04 2.84
CA VAL A 670 4.41 7.40 2.37
C VAL A 670 5.45 7.87 1.37
N GLY A 671 6.74 7.68 1.67
CA GLY A 671 7.83 8.01 0.74
C GLY A 671 7.72 7.26 -0.59
N GLU A 672 7.36 5.98 -0.54
CA GLU A 672 7.13 5.17 -1.73
C GLU A 672 5.89 5.62 -2.51
N GLY A 673 4.79 5.98 -1.84
CA GLY A 673 3.61 6.56 -2.47
C GLY A 673 3.91 7.87 -3.22
N ARG A 674 4.72 8.76 -2.62
CA ARG A 674 5.22 9.98 -3.28
C ARG A 674 6.08 9.67 -4.50
N ARG A 675 6.99 8.68 -4.41
CA ARG A 675 7.82 8.23 -5.53
C ARG A 675 6.97 7.70 -6.69
N ILE A 676 5.99 6.86 -6.38
CA ILE A 676 5.09 6.28 -7.40
C ILE A 676 4.35 7.39 -8.13
N TYR A 677 3.80 8.35 -7.39
CA TYR A 677 3.08 9.47 -7.98
C TYR A 677 3.99 10.36 -8.84
N ASP A 678 5.21 10.69 -8.37
CA ASP A 678 6.18 11.43 -9.16
C ASP A 678 6.54 10.71 -10.46
N ASN A 679 6.74 9.39 -10.42
CA ASN A 679 7.05 8.60 -11.60
C ASN A 679 5.88 8.51 -12.58
N ILE A 680 4.65 8.41 -12.08
CA ILE A 680 3.44 8.52 -12.92
C ILE A 680 3.40 9.88 -13.62
N ARG A 681 3.68 10.97 -12.89
CA ARG A 681 3.73 12.32 -13.49
C ARG A 681 4.82 12.45 -14.56
N LYS A 682 5.99 11.84 -14.33
CA LYS A 682 7.09 11.82 -15.33
C LYS A 682 6.65 11.13 -16.62
N SER A 683 6.00 9.97 -16.52
CA SER A 683 5.48 9.23 -17.68
C SER A 683 4.35 9.98 -18.38
N ILE A 684 3.42 10.59 -17.64
CA ILE A 684 2.34 11.40 -18.19
C ILE A 684 2.90 12.61 -18.96
N GLN A 685 3.82 13.36 -18.35
CA GLN A 685 4.42 14.54 -18.99
C GLN A 685 5.19 14.17 -20.25
N PHE A 686 5.92 13.06 -20.21
CA PHE A 686 6.65 12.53 -21.37
C PHE A 686 5.68 12.23 -22.52
N LEU A 687 4.69 11.35 -22.30
CA LEU A 687 3.73 10.95 -23.32
C LEU A 687 2.94 12.14 -23.91
N LEU A 688 2.48 13.05 -23.06
CA LEU A 688 1.71 14.20 -23.53
C LEU A 688 2.58 15.22 -24.28
N ALA A 689 3.85 15.37 -23.94
CA ALA A 689 4.77 16.24 -24.69
C ALA A 689 5.13 15.66 -26.05
N SER A 690 5.33 14.34 -26.14
CA SER A 690 5.54 13.59 -27.38
C SER A 690 4.32 13.73 -28.32
N ASN A 691 3.14 13.33 -27.88
CA ASN A 691 1.93 13.45 -28.69
C ASN A 691 1.64 14.89 -29.13
N LEU A 692 1.91 15.89 -28.26
CA LEU A 692 1.77 17.30 -28.65
C LEU A 692 2.71 17.67 -29.80
N SER A 693 3.94 17.16 -29.77
CA SER A 693 4.93 17.44 -30.84
C SER A 693 4.53 16.82 -32.18
N GLU A 694 3.98 15.61 -32.16
CA GLU A 694 3.45 14.94 -33.35
C GLU A 694 2.29 15.72 -33.94
N VAL A 695 1.30 16.07 -33.11
CA VAL A 695 0.13 16.85 -33.54
C VAL A 695 0.53 18.20 -34.13
N LEU A 696 1.41 18.93 -33.46
CA LEU A 696 1.89 20.22 -33.94
C LEU A 696 2.68 20.09 -35.26
N SER A 697 3.53 19.05 -35.37
CA SER A 697 4.30 18.80 -36.60
C SER A 697 3.39 18.53 -37.79
N ILE A 698 2.38 17.68 -37.63
CA ILE A 698 1.39 17.40 -38.70
C ILE A 698 0.56 18.64 -39.02
N PHE A 699 0.10 19.37 -38.00
CA PHE A 699 -0.70 20.57 -38.17
C PHE A 699 0.04 21.64 -38.97
N ILE A 700 1.29 21.94 -38.59
CA ILE A 700 2.13 22.94 -39.29
C ILE A 700 2.45 22.47 -40.70
N ALA A 701 2.81 21.20 -40.91
CA ALA A 701 3.10 20.64 -42.22
C ALA A 701 1.88 20.74 -43.17
N THR A 702 0.69 20.39 -42.66
CA THR A 702 -0.56 20.46 -43.42
C THR A 702 -0.90 21.91 -43.81
N LEU A 703 -0.75 22.87 -42.90
CA LEU A 703 -0.94 24.29 -43.20
C LEU A 703 0.07 24.82 -44.25
N ALA A 704 1.33 24.38 -44.14
CA ALA A 704 2.40 24.72 -45.07
C ALA A 704 2.30 23.97 -46.41
N GLY A 705 1.56 22.87 -46.47
CA GLY A 705 1.22 22.09 -47.64
C GLY A 705 2.18 21.02 -48.07
N PHE A 706 2.82 20.39 -47.07
CA PHE A 706 3.61 19.19 -47.29
C PHE A 706 3.20 18.09 -46.27
N THR A 707 3.56 16.84 -46.58
CA THR A 707 3.30 15.70 -45.69
C THR A 707 4.59 15.34 -44.95
N ILE A 708 4.58 15.47 -43.60
CA ILE A 708 5.75 15.16 -42.80
C ILE A 708 5.73 13.70 -42.30
N PHE A 709 4.56 13.19 -41.92
CA PHE A 709 4.41 11.84 -41.40
C PHE A 709 3.20 11.13 -42.00
N LYS A 710 3.35 9.80 -42.19
CA LYS A 710 2.26 8.88 -42.50
C LYS A 710 1.73 8.23 -41.22
N PRO A 711 0.49 7.65 -41.22
CA PRO A 711 -0.06 6.96 -40.06
C PRO A 711 0.86 5.87 -39.50
N ALA A 712 1.53 5.11 -40.37
CA ALA A 712 2.47 4.05 -39.98
C ALA A 712 3.65 4.59 -39.16
N HIS A 713 4.19 5.78 -39.49
CA HIS A 713 5.28 6.42 -38.76
C HIS A 713 4.87 6.72 -37.31
N LEU A 714 3.69 7.28 -37.09
CA LEU A 714 3.17 7.69 -35.80
C LEU A 714 2.82 6.47 -34.92
N LEU A 715 2.23 5.45 -35.53
CA LEU A 715 1.99 4.19 -34.83
C LEU A 715 3.28 3.55 -34.33
N TRP A 716 4.35 3.60 -35.12
CA TRP A 716 5.66 3.12 -34.74
C TRP A 716 6.22 3.92 -33.58
N ILE A 717 6.15 5.23 -33.65
CA ILE A 717 6.64 6.14 -32.61
C ILE A 717 5.91 5.87 -31.30
N ASN A 718 4.59 5.92 -31.29
CA ASN A 718 3.76 5.70 -30.11
C ASN A 718 4.00 4.33 -29.46
N LEU A 719 4.19 3.27 -30.29
CA LEU A 719 4.38 1.91 -29.79
C LEU A 719 5.79 1.65 -29.27
N ILE A 720 6.83 2.10 -30.00
CA ILE A 720 8.22 1.70 -29.76
C ILE A 720 8.99 2.78 -28.99
N THR A 721 8.90 4.06 -29.43
CA THR A 721 9.70 5.13 -28.83
C THR A 721 9.04 5.76 -27.61
N ASP A 722 7.72 5.63 -27.45
CA ASP A 722 6.98 6.19 -26.33
C ASP A 722 6.68 5.17 -25.22
N CYS A 723 6.09 4.02 -25.55
CA CYS A 723 5.63 3.07 -24.52
C CYS A 723 6.77 2.51 -23.68
N PHE A 724 7.88 2.06 -24.26
CA PHE A 724 8.98 1.46 -23.51
C PHE A 724 9.69 2.46 -22.59
N PRO A 725 10.06 3.68 -23.03
CA PRO A 725 10.62 4.68 -22.14
C PRO A 725 9.63 5.14 -21.06
N ALA A 726 8.34 5.32 -21.35
CA ALA A 726 7.32 5.70 -20.36
C ALA A 726 7.19 4.68 -19.24
N LEU A 727 7.17 3.38 -19.56
CA LEU A 727 7.19 2.29 -18.57
C LEU A 727 8.47 2.33 -17.72
N SER A 728 9.61 2.58 -18.34
CA SER A 728 10.90 2.63 -17.68
C SER A 728 11.04 3.83 -16.73
N LEU A 729 10.40 4.98 -17.05
CA LEU A 729 10.27 6.13 -16.15
C LEU A 729 9.46 5.78 -14.90
N GLY A 730 8.48 4.90 -15.00
CA GLY A 730 7.74 4.36 -13.86
C GLY A 730 8.60 3.62 -12.84
N MET A 731 9.76 3.11 -13.26
CA MET A 731 10.73 2.41 -12.41
C MET A 731 11.84 3.32 -11.86
N GLU A 732 11.75 4.65 -12.03
CA GLU A 732 12.77 5.58 -11.56
C GLU A 732 12.85 5.56 -10.03
N SER A 733 14.07 5.69 -9.51
CA SER A 733 14.32 5.78 -8.07
C SER A 733 13.74 7.08 -7.49
N ALA A 734 13.41 7.06 -6.19
CA ALA A 734 12.99 8.27 -5.49
C ALA A 734 14.06 9.37 -5.60
N GLU A 735 13.61 10.61 -5.84
CA GLU A 735 14.48 11.78 -5.75
C GLU A 735 14.89 12.01 -4.28
N SER A 736 16.08 12.57 -4.07
CA SER A 736 16.64 12.69 -2.71
C SER A 736 15.85 13.63 -1.79
N ASP A 737 14.98 14.45 -2.34
CA ASP A 737 14.17 15.44 -1.65
C ASP A 737 12.70 15.02 -1.44
N VAL A 738 12.30 13.81 -1.84
CA VAL A 738 10.92 13.33 -1.77
C VAL A 738 10.31 13.43 -0.38
N MET A 739 11.10 13.16 0.67
CA MET A 739 10.71 13.30 2.07
C MET A 739 11.22 14.61 2.72
N SER A 740 11.52 15.61 1.90
CA SER A 740 11.83 16.99 2.35
C SER A 740 10.87 18.02 1.76
N ARG A 741 9.90 17.56 0.95
CA ARG A 741 8.85 18.39 0.36
C ARG A 741 7.59 18.29 1.22
N PRO A 742 6.80 19.38 1.34
CA PRO A 742 5.48 19.30 1.98
C PRO A 742 4.54 18.38 1.20
N PRO A 743 3.51 17.80 1.87
CA PRO A 743 2.53 16.95 1.22
C PRO A 743 1.79 17.69 0.11
N ARG A 744 1.46 16.97 -0.95
CA ARG A 744 0.65 17.44 -2.06
C ARG A 744 -0.81 17.62 -1.63
N ASN A 745 -1.48 18.62 -2.19
CA ASN A 745 -2.93 18.74 -2.04
C ASN A 745 -3.63 17.63 -2.87
N SER A 746 -4.48 16.83 -2.25
CA SER A 746 -5.21 15.74 -2.91
C SER A 746 -6.17 16.22 -4.01
N LYS A 747 -6.59 17.49 -3.95
CA LYS A 747 -7.47 18.11 -4.93
C LYS A 747 -6.75 18.61 -6.19
N ASP A 748 -5.41 18.67 -6.16
CA ASP A 748 -4.63 19.13 -7.31
C ASP A 748 -4.89 18.25 -8.53
N GLY A 749 -5.12 18.89 -9.67
CA GLY A 749 -5.26 18.22 -10.97
C GLY A 749 -3.93 17.66 -11.47
N VAL A 750 -3.98 16.81 -12.49
CA VAL A 750 -2.78 16.20 -13.10
C VAL A 750 -1.81 17.28 -13.62
N PHE A 751 -2.34 18.39 -14.15
CA PHE A 751 -1.54 19.52 -14.70
C PHE A 751 -1.05 20.53 -13.66
N ALA A 752 -1.29 20.28 -12.36
CA ALA A 752 -0.83 21.16 -11.31
C ALA A 752 0.70 21.32 -11.29
N ASN A 753 1.17 22.38 -10.61
CA ASN A 753 2.60 22.65 -10.41
C ASN A 753 3.38 22.92 -11.73
N GLY A 754 2.69 23.49 -12.75
CA GLY A 754 3.31 23.92 -13.98
C GLY A 754 3.52 22.82 -15.03
N MET A 755 2.96 21.64 -14.85
CA MET A 755 3.09 20.53 -15.81
C MET A 755 2.53 20.90 -17.20
N GLY A 756 1.37 21.59 -17.28
CA GLY A 756 0.81 22.02 -18.55
C GLY A 756 1.76 22.93 -19.33
N PHE A 757 2.41 23.90 -18.67
CA PHE A 757 3.44 24.73 -19.30
C PHE A 757 4.65 23.89 -19.77
N ALA A 758 5.06 22.91 -18.94
CA ALA A 758 6.17 22.02 -19.27
C ALA A 758 5.88 21.19 -20.53
N ILE A 759 4.71 20.59 -20.63
CA ILE A 759 4.24 19.85 -21.81
C ILE A 759 4.24 20.76 -23.04
N GLY A 760 3.70 21.99 -22.90
CA GLY A 760 3.61 22.94 -24.00
C GLY A 760 4.97 23.32 -24.60
N TYR A 761 5.92 23.78 -23.78
CA TYR A 761 7.24 24.19 -24.29
C TYR A 761 8.06 23.01 -24.82
N GLN A 762 7.96 21.82 -24.18
CA GLN A 762 8.68 20.62 -24.60
C GLN A 762 8.15 20.12 -25.95
N GLY A 763 6.84 20.02 -26.11
CA GLY A 763 6.23 19.65 -27.39
C GLY A 763 6.61 20.63 -28.50
N ILE A 764 6.60 21.95 -28.24
CA ILE A 764 7.02 22.96 -29.22
C ILE A 764 8.49 22.79 -29.60
N LEU A 765 9.40 22.58 -28.64
CA LEU A 765 10.82 22.38 -28.93
C LEU A 765 11.06 21.16 -29.83
N ILE A 766 10.43 20.03 -29.50
CA ILE A 766 10.53 18.80 -30.30
C ILE A 766 9.98 19.04 -31.71
N THR A 767 8.82 19.71 -31.85
CA THR A 767 8.24 20.09 -33.12
C THR A 767 9.22 20.91 -33.97
N LEU A 768 9.83 21.92 -33.40
CA LEU A 768 10.78 22.80 -34.12
C LEU A 768 12.01 22.03 -34.64
N ILE A 769 12.55 21.13 -33.79
CA ILE A 769 13.68 20.26 -34.17
C ILE A 769 13.27 19.32 -35.30
N THR A 770 12.08 18.73 -35.23
CA THR A 770 11.54 17.79 -36.22
C THR A 770 11.29 18.48 -37.59
N ILE A 771 10.67 19.66 -37.56
CA ILE A 771 10.43 20.45 -38.81
C ILE A 771 11.75 20.91 -39.42
N ALA A 772 12.72 21.37 -38.60
CA ALA A 772 14.05 21.73 -39.08
C ALA A 772 14.74 20.55 -39.77
N SER A 773 14.63 19.32 -39.17
CA SER A 773 15.18 18.11 -39.78
C SER A 773 14.53 17.80 -41.14
N TYR A 774 13.19 17.97 -41.25
CA TYR A 774 12.50 17.78 -42.52
C TYR A 774 13.05 18.68 -43.63
N PHE A 775 13.17 20.01 -43.37
CA PHE A 775 13.65 20.93 -44.39
C PHE A 775 15.13 20.72 -44.72
N ILE A 776 15.99 20.35 -43.75
CA ILE A 776 17.37 19.98 -44.00
C ILE A 776 17.44 18.79 -44.96
N GLY A 777 16.63 17.77 -44.75
CA GLY A 777 16.54 16.58 -45.62
C GLY A 777 16.00 16.93 -47.02
N ALA A 778 14.82 17.55 -47.04
CA ALA A 778 14.08 17.79 -48.30
C ALA A 778 14.73 18.86 -49.20
N GLU A 779 15.37 19.89 -48.65
CA GLU A 779 15.92 20.99 -49.46
C GLU A 779 17.45 20.98 -49.57
N ALA A 780 18.18 20.82 -48.45
CA ALA A 780 19.64 20.92 -48.47
C ALA A 780 20.30 19.61 -48.93
N LEU A 781 20.02 18.50 -48.22
CA LEU A 781 20.69 17.22 -48.46
C LEU A 781 20.16 16.51 -49.73
N ALA A 782 18.88 16.66 -50.05
CA ALA A 782 18.32 16.18 -51.31
C ALA A 782 19.07 16.68 -52.52
N LYS A 783 19.45 17.97 -52.54
CA LYS A 783 20.21 18.60 -53.63
C LYS A 783 21.70 18.22 -53.58
N MET A 784 22.28 18.08 -52.42
CA MET A 784 23.73 17.85 -52.23
C MET A 784 24.14 16.37 -52.42
N HIS A 785 23.38 15.45 -51.88
CA HIS A 785 23.76 14.05 -51.79
C HIS A 785 22.88 13.08 -52.60
N HIS A 786 21.60 13.45 -52.90
CA HIS A 786 20.62 12.57 -53.50
C HIS A 786 20.06 13.05 -54.84
N ALA A 787 20.68 14.10 -55.44
CA ALA A 787 20.18 14.69 -56.69
C ALA A 787 20.05 13.67 -57.83
N GLU A 788 20.99 12.73 -57.97
CA GLU A 788 20.97 11.69 -58.99
C GLU A 788 19.89 10.63 -58.72
N ALA A 789 19.69 10.18 -57.47
CA ALA A 789 18.69 9.21 -57.10
C ALA A 789 17.27 9.80 -57.25
N ILE A 790 17.07 11.07 -56.94
CA ILE A 790 15.81 11.79 -57.12
C ILE A 790 15.51 12.01 -58.62
N ALA A 791 16.52 12.38 -59.42
CA ALA A 791 16.38 12.52 -60.88
C ALA A 791 16.03 11.20 -61.58
N ASN A 792 16.56 10.07 -61.06
CA ASN A 792 16.24 8.71 -61.51
C ASN A 792 14.91 8.18 -61.01
N GLY A 793 14.19 8.92 -60.15
CA GLY A 793 12.88 8.52 -59.65
C GLY A 793 12.92 7.44 -58.58
N ALA A 794 14.06 7.21 -57.91
CA ALA A 794 14.21 6.23 -56.85
C ALA A 794 13.37 6.59 -55.60
N TYR A 795 13.32 7.89 -55.25
CA TYR A 795 12.45 8.48 -54.21
C TYR A 795 12.36 10.01 -54.40
N SER A 796 11.43 10.67 -53.70
CA SER A 796 11.28 12.14 -53.78
C SER A 796 12.09 12.83 -52.67
N ALA A 797 12.37 14.14 -52.85
CA ALA A 797 12.98 14.99 -51.86
C ALA A 797 12.12 15.07 -50.57
N GLU A 798 10.78 15.09 -50.74
CA GLU A 798 9.84 15.04 -49.59
C GLU A 798 9.97 13.74 -48.80
N MET A 799 10.15 12.60 -49.46
CA MET A 799 10.35 11.31 -48.83
C MET A 799 11.64 11.29 -48.00
N LEU A 800 12.73 11.91 -48.47
CA LEU A 800 13.98 12.05 -47.72
C LEU A 800 13.78 12.97 -46.50
N GLY A 801 13.07 14.07 -46.65
CA GLY A 801 12.68 14.96 -45.57
C GLY A 801 11.85 14.24 -44.48
N SER A 802 10.82 13.50 -44.92
CA SER A 802 10.01 12.65 -44.02
C SER A 802 10.84 11.61 -43.28
N SER A 803 11.79 10.96 -43.94
CA SER A 803 12.65 9.95 -43.32
C SER A 803 13.57 10.55 -42.26
N MET A 804 14.17 11.73 -42.56
CA MET A 804 14.96 12.46 -41.57
C MET A 804 14.11 12.96 -40.41
N ALA A 805 12.91 13.48 -40.64
CA ALA A 805 11.99 13.90 -39.57
C ALA A 805 11.56 12.72 -38.69
N PHE A 806 11.26 11.57 -39.27
CA PHE A 806 10.90 10.34 -38.55
C PHE A 806 12.03 9.88 -37.64
N LEU A 807 13.27 9.79 -38.15
CA LEU A 807 14.42 9.42 -37.34
C LEU A 807 14.67 10.44 -36.23
N THR A 808 14.62 11.74 -36.56
CA THR A 808 14.87 12.81 -35.57
C THR A 808 13.83 12.82 -34.47
N LEU A 809 12.54 12.69 -34.80
CA LEU A 809 11.47 12.65 -33.78
C LEU A 809 11.63 11.44 -32.88
N SER A 810 11.77 10.26 -33.46
CA SER A 810 11.98 9.02 -32.71
C SER A 810 13.17 9.11 -31.73
N MET A 811 14.31 9.67 -32.17
CA MET A 811 15.49 9.85 -31.34
C MET A 811 15.30 10.96 -30.31
N ALA A 812 14.62 12.06 -30.66
CA ALA A 812 14.36 13.15 -29.73
C ALA A 812 13.48 12.71 -28.56
N GLU A 813 12.50 11.84 -28.79
CA GLU A 813 11.66 11.25 -27.74
C GLU A 813 12.47 10.35 -26.82
N ILE A 814 13.31 9.47 -27.35
CA ILE A 814 14.22 8.66 -26.55
C ILE A 814 15.11 9.55 -25.68
N PHE A 815 15.74 10.61 -26.25
CA PHE A 815 16.58 11.55 -25.47
C PHE A 815 15.75 12.36 -24.50
N HIS A 816 14.53 12.74 -24.86
CA HIS A 816 13.60 13.45 -23.97
C HIS A 816 13.17 12.62 -22.76
N ALA A 817 13.02 11.31 -22.90
CA ALA A 817 12.77 10.41 -21.77
C ALA A 817 13.85 10.51 -20.69
N PHE A 818 15.13 10.71 -21.07
CA PHE A 818 16.18 10.96 -20.10
C PHE A 818 16.00 12.32 -19.39
N ASN A 819 15.49 13.35 -20.06
CA ASN A 819 15.14 14.62 -19.41
C ASN A 819 14.03 14.44 -18.35
N MET A 820 13.11 13.49 -18.56
CA MET A 820 11.98 13.24 -17.65
C MET A 820 12.37 12.46 -16.39
N ARG A 821 13.60 11.99 -16.23
CA ARG A 821 14.08 11.36 -14.98
C ARG A 821 13.94 12.26 -13.76
N SER A 822 13.97 13.58 -13.94
CA SER A 822 13.56 14.55 -12.94
C SER A 822 12.74 15.66 -13.57
N LEU A 823 11.59 15.99 -12.99
CA LEU A 823 10.70 17.05 -13.50
C LEU A 823 11.30 18.45 -13.27
N HIS A 824 12.00 18.65 -12.17
CA HIS A 824 12.48 19.95 -11.73
C HIS A 824 13.99 20.03 -11.52
N GLY A 825 14.60 18.91 -11.15
CA GLY A 825 16.04 18.78 -10.97
C GLY A 825 16.81 18.69 -12.28
N SER A 826 18.15 18.71 -12.20
CA SER A 826 19.00 18.44 -13.37
C SER A 826 19.25 16.95 -13.51
N VAL A 827 19.12 16.42 -14.73
CA VAL A 827 19.42 15.01 -15.01
C VAL A 827 20.90 14.67 -14.74
N PHE A 828 21.79 15.64 -14.89
CA PHE A 828 23.23 15.46 -14.66
C PHE A 828 23.59 15.29 -13.17
N LYS A 829 22.68 15.64 -12.24
CA LYS A 829 22.86 15.47 -10.80
C LYS A 829 22.36 14.12 -10.27
N ILE A 830 21.65 13.34 -11.10
CA ILE A 830 21.09 12.05 -10.70
C ILE A 830 22.20 11.00 -10.66
N LYS A 831 22.54 10.52 -9.45
CA LYS A 831 23.61 9.52 -9.24
C LYS A 831 23.16 8.09 -9.56
N LYS A 832 21.90 7.75 -9.29
CA LYS A 832 21.35 6.39 -9.53
C LYS A 832 21.03 6.20 -10.99
N ARG A 833 21.50 5.11 -11.59
CA ARG A 833 21.21 4.75 -12.98
C ARG A 833 19.89 3.99 -13.08
N ASN A 834 19.05 4.37 -14.05
CA ASN A 834 17.85 3.61 -14.42
C ASN A 834 18.21 2.70 -15.59
N TRP A 835 18.59 1.46 -15.30
CA TRP A 835 18.99 0.49 -16.33
C TRP A 835 17.85 0.09 -17.26
N TRP A 836 16.60 0.16 -16.76
CA TRP A 836 15.42 -0.09 -17.59
C TRP A 836 15.26 0.96 -18.66
N LEU A 837 15.49 2.23 -18.35
CA LEU A 837 15.43 3.33 -19.31
C LEU A 837 16.57 3.23 -20.34
N TRP A 838 17.77 2.86 -19.91
CA TRP A 838 18.86 2.59 -20.84
C TRP A 838 18.54 1.42 -21.77
N GLY A 839 18.01 0.32 -21.22
CA GLY A 839 17.59 -0.86 -22.00
C GLY A 839 16.48 -0.51 -22.99
N ALA A 840 15.45 0.21 -22.55
CA ALA A 840 14.36 0.69 -23.41
C ALA A 840 14.87 1.61 -24.52
N GLY A 841 15.72 2.59 -24.19
CA GLY A 841 16.29 3.50 -25.17
C GLY A 841 17.15 2.79 -26.23
N ILE A 842 18.00 1.85 -25.83
CA ILE A 842 18.83 1.07 -26.76
C ILE A 842 17.94 0.18 -27.64
N LEU A 843 16.92 -0.47 -27.06
CA LEU A 843 15.99 -1.32 -27.82
C LEU A 843 15.22 -0.48 -28.86
N SER A 844 14.67 0.67 -28.45
CA SER A 844 13.94 1.57 -29.36
C SER A 844 14.86 2.12 -30.47
N LEU A 845 16.11 2.47 -30.12
CA LEU A 845 17.13 2.87 -31.10
C LEU A 845 17.39 1.77 -32.14
N LEU A 846 17.64 0.54 -31.68
CA LEU A 846 17.91 -0.58 -32.56
C LEU A 846 16.74 -0.91 -33.48
N LEU A 847 15.51 -0.91 -32.93
CA LEU A 847 14.30 -1.19 -33.69
C LEU A 847 14.03 -0.09 -34.72
N THR A 848 14.20 1.18 -34.38
CA THR A 848 14.01 2.31 -35.31
C THR A 848 15.08 2.31 -36.42
N THR A 849 16.35 2.04 -36.07
CA THR A 849 17.42 1.86 -37.04
C THR A 849 17.12 0.70 -38.01
N LEU A 850 16.60 -0.43 -37.48
CA LEU A 850 16.21 -1.57 -38.32
C LEU A 850 15.13 -1.22 -39.35
N VAL A 851 14.13 -0.42 -38.96
CA VAL A 851 13.08 0.05 -39.91
C VAL A 851 13.63 0.95 -40.98
N VAL A 852 14.58 1.82 -40.65
CA VAL A 852 15.17 2.76 -41.64
C VAL A 852 16.18 2.06 -42.55
N GLU A 853 16.96 1.08 -42.09
CA GLU A 853 18.06 0.47 -42.85
C GLU A 853 17.67 -0.79 -43.63
N VAL A 854 16.70 -1.57 -43.11
CA VAL A 854 16.30 -2.83 -43.76
C VAL A 854 15.33 -2.52 -44.91
N ARG A 855 15.77 -2.64 -46.14
CA ARG A 855 15.05 -2.20 -47.31
C ARG A 855 13.58 -2.64 -47.40
N PRO A 856 13.21 -3.92 -47.18
CA PRO A 856 11.80 -4.31 -47.22
C PRO A 856 10.95 -3.59 -46.16
N LEU A 857 11.53 -3.22 -45.02
CA LEU A 857 10.84 -2.45 -43.97
C LEU A 857 10.79 -0.96 -44.32
N ALA A 858 11.90 -0.39 -44.77
CA ALA A 858 11.96 1.01 -45.20
C ALA A 858 10.98 1.27 -46.34
N ASP A 859 10.93 0.40 -47.32
CA ASP A 859 9.97 0.49 -48.46
C ASP A 859 8.52 0.38 -47.94
N ALA A 860 8.25 -0.49 -46.97
CA ALA A 860 6.93 -0.65 -46.36
C ALA A 860 6.49 0.59 -45.59
N PHE A 861 7.42 1.29 -44.94
CA PHE A 861 7.17 2.55 -44.23
C PHE A 861 7.32 3.80 -45.13
N ASP A 862 7.55 3.64 -46.40
CA ASP A 862 7.84 4.75 -47.36
C ASP A 862 8.99 5.64 -46.90
N LEU A 863 10.08 5.04 -46.42
CA LEU A 863 11.27 5.74 -45.97
C LEU A 863 12.39 5.67 -47.04
N ALA A 864 13.01 6.81 -47.30
CA ALA A 864 14.19 6.89 -48.13
C ALA A 864 15.42 6.36 -47.32
N LYS A 865 16.37 5.76 -48.02
CA LYS A 865 17.63 5.37 -47.43
C LYS A 865 18.41 6.60 -47.00
N LEU A 866 18.84 6.64 -45.76
CA LEU A 866 19.68 7.70 -45.20
C LEU A 866 21.16 7.30 -45.27
N ASP A 867 22.04 8.26 -45.48
CA ASP A 867 23.48 8.08 -45.38
C ASP A 867 24.01 8.43 -43.99
N GLY A 868 25.33 8.21 -43.74
CA GLY A 868 25.95 8.47 -42.43
C GLY A 868 25.90 9.94 -42.04
N THR A 869 25.88 10.86 -42.97
CA THR A 869 25.79 12.31 -42.72
C THR A 869 24.40 12.70 -42.22
N GLU A 870 23.37 12.15 -42.82
CA GLU A 870 21.96 12.37 -42.49
C GLU A 870 21.63 11.81 -41.12
N TYR A 871 22.13 10.60 -40.84
CA TYR A 871 22.06 10.03 -39.49
C TYR A 871 22.72 10.90 -38.43
N ALA A 872 23.92 11.38 -38.71
CA ALA A 872 24.66 12.23 -37.77
C ALA A 872 23.92 13.54 -37.49
N ILE A 873 23.37 14.18 -38.52
CA ILE A 873 22.57 15.42 -38.40
C ILE A 873 21.28 15.14 -37.61
N ALA A 874 20.55 14.09 -37.95
CA ALA A 874 19.29 13.72 -37.28
C ALA A 874 19.51 13.44 -35.78
N ILE A 875 20.55 12.67 -35.43
CA ILE A 875 20.92 12.38 -34.04
C ILE A 875 21.39 13.65 -33.33
N ALA A 876 22.19 14.51 -33.94
CA ALA A 876 22.65 15.76 -33.33
C ALA A 876 21.50 16.73 -33.03
N LEU A 877 20.54 16.85 -33.96
CA LEU A 877 19.30 17.61 -33.75
C LEU A 877 18.47 17.02 -32.64
N ALA A 878 18.24 15.71 -32.61
CA ALA A 878 17.51 15.02 -31.58
C ALA A 878 18.17 15.19 -30.21
N PHE A 879 19.50 15.04 -30.11
CA PHE A 879 20.25 15.20 -28.87
C PHE A 879 20.16 16.63 -28.29
N SER A 880 19.96 17.65 -29.14
CA SER A 880 19.83 19.04 -28.70
C SER A 880 18.67 19.27 -27.73
N ILE A 881 17.67 18.40 -27.66
CA ILE A 881 16.56 18.48 -26.71
C ILE A 881 17.04 18.40 -25.25
N ILE A 882 18.13 17.66 -24.97
CA ILE A 882 18.66 17.54 -23.60
C ILE A 882 19.15 18.90 -23.08
N PRO A 883 20.12 19.59 -23.71
CA PRO A 883 20.57 20.86 -23.21
C PRO A 883 19.51 21.96 -23.24
N MET A 884 18.58 21.95 -24.23
CA MET A 884 17.48 22.91 -24.29
C MET A 884 16.55 22.80 -23.08
N VAL A 885 16.08 21.59 -22.76
CA VAL A 885 15.21 21.36 -21.60
C VAL A 885 15.95 21.63 -20.29
N GLU A 886 17.21 21.24 -20.18
CA GLU A 886 18.02 21.53 -18.98
C GLU A 886 18.25 23.04 -18.77
N LEU A 887 18.39 23.82 -19.83
CA LEU A 887 18.48 25.28 -19.75
C LEU A 887 17.18 25.88 -19.18
N VAL A 888 16.02 25.48 -19.69
CA VAL A 888 14.72 25.94 -19.18
C VAL A 888 14.53 25.53 -17.72
N LYS A 889 14.87 24.30 -17.35
CA LYS A 889 14.86 23.85 -15.95
C LYS A 889 15.82 24.69 -15.08
N ALA A 890 17.00 25.03 -15.57
CA ALA A 890 17.97 25.84 -14.83
C ALA A 890 17.42 27.25 -14.54
N ILE A 891 16.82 27.89 -15.55
CA ILE A 891 16.17 29.20 -15.43
C ILE A 891 15.00 29.10 -14.41
N ALA A 892 14.14 28.07 -14.54
CA ALA A 892 13.03 27.86 -13.63
C ALA A 892 13.49 27.67 -12.17
N ARG A 893 14.56 26.91 -11.93
CA ARG A 893 15.17 26.75 -10.60
C ARG A 893 15.70 28.09 -10.05
N ALA A 894 16.35 28.89 -10.87
CA ALA A 894 16.87 30.21 -10.47
C ALA A 894 15.72 31.17 -10.07
N VAL A 895 14.65 31.21 -10.85
CA VAL A 895 13.45 32.03 -10.57
C VAL A 895 12.76 31.59 -9.28
N ARG A 896 12.58 30.25 -9.07
CA ARG A 896 11.97 29.71 -7.85
C ARG A 896 12.79 30.05 -6.62
N LYS A 897 14.12 29.87 -6.69
CA LYS A 897 15.02 30.21 -5.58
C LYS A 897 14.89 31.69 -5.20
N LYS A 898 14.79 32.60 -6.19
CA LYS A 898 14.59 34.04 -5.96
C LYS A 898 13.22 34.36 -5.33
N LYS A 899 12.19 33.57 -5.63
CA LYS A 899 10.83 33.75 -5.09
C LYS A 899 10.55 32.99 -3.79
N GLY A 900 11.49 32.19 -3.26
CA GLY A 900 11.30 31.35 -2.06
C GLY A 900 10.23 30.25 -2.21
N ILE A 901 9.92 29.83 -3.43
CA ILE A 901 8.86 28.83 -3.69
C ILE A 901 9.41 27.43 -3.42
N VAL A 902 8.81 26.73 -2.44
CA VAL A 902 9.04 25.31 -2.16
C VAL A 902 8.00 24.48 -2.94
N LEU A 903 8.45 23.43 -3.62
CA LEU A 903 7.57 22.51 -4.31
C LEU A 903 6.90 21.57 -3.32
N SER A 904 5.61 21.31 -3.48
CA SER A 904 4.92 20.20 -2.80
C SER A 904 5.31 18.84 -3.41
N ALA A 905 5.28 17.81 -2.60
CA ALA A 905 5.58 16.43 -3.01
C ALA A 905 4.52 15.86 -3.97
#